data_7df7e6fbdcea625311b490a9d1b8ce35
#
_entry.id   7df7e6fbdcea625311b490a9d1b8ce35
#
_cell.length_a   1.000
_cell.length_b   1.000
_cell.length_c   1.000
_cell.angle_alpha   90.00
_cell.angle_beta   90.00
_cell.angle_gamma   90.00
#
_symmetry.space_group_name_H-M   'P 1'
#
loop_
_entity.id
_entity.type
_entity.pdbx_description
1 polymer ?
#
loop_
_entity_poly.entity_id
_entity_poly.type
_entity_poly.pdbx_seq_one_letter_code
_entity_poly.pdbx_strand_id
1 'polypeptide(L)'
;VKNTSTNNKKSPWLPLALALAVNAAVPLAFAAEAIHIRAQPLGQALSELGQQTSLQVFFSPELVAGKQAPAVDGNISPEQALRQLLQGSGLDYQINEGSVTLAPVATAASNGPLELGVTDIKVVGDWLGDADAAVVQNHPGARTVIRREAMVEQGAMNVSDVLKRVPGVQVQDSNGTGGSDIALNVGVRGLTSRLSPRSTVLIDGVPAAFAPYGQPQLSMAPISSGNLDSIDVVRGAGSVRYGPQNVGGVINFVTRAIPEKATGEIGTTLETTRYGGWKHIDTAFLGGTADNGMGVALLYSGVNGNGYRERNNDNDIDDVLLKTHWAPTDQDDFSLNFHYYDASADMPGGLTQKQYDDKPYDSVRDYDNFSGRRKDVSFKWIRQIDERTQAEILTYYTDSFRGSTIAARDQKTLSSYPRSYYTLGVEPRVSRVFDVGPTTQEVSVGYRYLKEAMHEQSSRLALVNNQPVVTPTSDGHVFQDRTGGTEANSVYVDNKIDVGNWTITPGIRFEHISTDWHDRAVLDTAGKRVPEKNRSIESNEPLPALSVMYHLSDAWKLFANYETSFGSLQYFQLGQGGSGDQTANGLEPEKAKTYEIGTRYNDDVWGGEVTLFYIDFDDELQYISNDVGWTNLGATKHQGIEASVHYDMAALDPRLDGLTANAGFTYTRATYEGEIPGFKGRDLPFYSRQVATVGLRYDVNRWTYNIDGFAQSKQRSPGTGVNADGSFNGNYITEGTADGQYGDIPGYVTWNVRGGYDFGPQVSNLKLGAGVKNVFDKQYFTRSSDNNSGMYVGAPRTFFVQASVGF
;
A
#
# COMPACT_ATOMS: atom_id res chain seq x y z
N VAL A 1 -33.50 -22.79 5.93
CA VAL A 1 -34.12 -21.47 6.01
C VAL A 1 -33.76 -20.78 4.72
N LYS A 2 -34.75 -20.48 3.91
CA LYS A 2 -34.58 -19.78 2.63
C LYS A 2 -34.09 -18.35 2.93
N ASN A 3 -32.81 -18.06 2.70
CA ASN A 3 -32.40 -16.72 2.42
C ASN A 3 -32.64 -16.48 0.93
N THR A 4 -33.71 -15.82 0.64
CA THR A 4 -33.93 -15.21 -0.67
C THR A 4 -32.92 -14.08 -0.80
N SER A 5 -31.83 -14.29 -1.55
CA SER A 5 -31.05 -13.19 -2.10
C SER A 5 -31.97 -12.41 -3.03
N THR A 6 -32.50 -11.33 -2.55
CA THR A 6 -33.09 -10.32 -3.42
C THR A 6 -31.94 -9.72 -4.22
N ASN A 7 -31.81 -10.17 -5.45
CA ASN A 7 -31.03 -9.54 -6.50
C ASN A 7 -31.61 -8.12 -6.70
N ASN A 8 -31.16 -7.17 -5.90
CA ASN A 8 -31.32 -5.76 -6.20
C ASN A 8 -30.37 -5.43 -7.36
N LYS A 9 -30.86 -5.58 -8.57
CA LYS A 9 -30.23 -5.01 -9.75
C LYS A 9 -30.23 -3.49 -9.54
N LYS A 10 -29.15 -2.96 -8.95
CA LYS A 10 -28.91 -1.52 -8.94
C LYS A 10 -28.83 -1.08 -10.40
N SER A 11 -29.66 -0.13 -10.79
CA SER A 11 -29.71 0.42 -12.13
C SER A 11 -28.38 1.12 -12.46
N PRO A 12 -27.72 0.83 -13.58
CA PRO A 12 -26.43 1.43 -13.93
C PRO A 12 -26.51 2.90 -14.38
N TRP A 13 -27.63 3.58 -14.12
CA TRP A 13 -27.92 4.92 -14.68
C TRP A 13 -27.72 6.07 -13.69
N LEU A 14 -27.41 5.83 -12.41
CA LEU A 14 -27.24 6.91 -11.45
C LEU A 14 -25.97 7.78 -11.61
N PRO A 15 -24.83 7.26 -12.04
CA PRO A 15 -23.66 8.13 -12.25
C PRO A 15 -23.77 9.06 -13.46
N LEU A 16 -24.50 8.66 -14.50
CA LEU A 16 -24.63 9.46 -15.71
C LEU A 16 -25.62 10.65 -15.55
N ALA A 17 -26.58 10.55 -14.65
CA ALA A 17 -27.56 11.62 -14.43
C ALA A 17 -27.00 12.82 -13.62
N LEU A 18 -25.96 12.61 -12.81
CA LEU A 18 -25.29 13.69 -12.08
C LEU A 18 -24.31 14.49 -12.97
N ALA A 19 -23.75 13.87 -14.00
CA ALA A 19 -22.81 14.50 -14.93
C ALA A 19 -23.45 15.51 -15.89
N LEU A 20 -24.79 15.49 -16.07
CA LEU A 20 -25.50 16.36 -17.01
C LEU A 20 -26.08 17.63 -16.39
N ALA A 21 -26.00 17.80 -15.07
CA ALA A 21 -26.61 18.95 -14.36
C ALA A 21 -25.65 20.10 -14.04
N VAL A 22 -24.35 20.05 -14.40
CA VAL A 22 -23.33 21.04 -14.02
C VAL A 22 -22.79 21.83 -15.23
N ASN A 23 -23.54 22.02 -16.29
CA ASN A 23 -23.11 22.84 -17.42
C ASN A 23 -23.70 24.27 -17.35
N ALA A 24 -23.19 25.11 -16.48
CA ALA A 24 -23.35 26.56 -16.56
C ALA A 24 -22.28 27.32 -15.75
N ALA A 25 -21.00 27.16 -16.07
CA ALA A 25 -20.00 28.16 -15.72
C ALA A 25 -19.05 28.30 -16.91
N VAL A 26 -19.12 29.41 -17.61
CA VAL A 26 -18.25 29.75 -18.74
C VAL A 26 -16.91 30.19 -18.17
N PRO A 27 -15.78 29.56 -18.51
CA PRO A 27 -14.46 30.09 -18.13
C PRO A 27 -14.07 31.25 -19.04
N LEU A 28 -13.61 32.34 -18.42
CA LEU A 28 -12.95 33.46 -19.11
C LEU A 28 -11.62 32.95 -19.70
N ALA A 29 -11.60 32.64 -20.98
CA ALA A 29 -10.37 32.44 -21.73
C ALA A 29 -9.73 33.82 -21.96
N PHE A 30 -8.48 34.00 -21.56
CA PHE A 30 -7.67 35.16 -21.92
C PHE A 30 -7.43 35.16 -23.44
N ALA A 31 -8.04 36.11 -24.16
CA ALA A 31 -7.80 36.30 -25.56
C ALA A 31 -6.35 36.76 -25.79
N ALA A 32 -5.75 36.37 -26.91
CA ALA A 32 -4.46 36.93 -27.31
C ALA A 32 -4.59 38.42 -27.55
N GLU A 33 -3.76 39.22 -26.87
CA GLU A 33 -3.75 40.68 -26.95
C GLU A 33 -2.48 41.12 -27.68
N ALA A 34 -2.57 42.26 -28.37
CA ALA A 34 -1.39 42.85 -29.02
C ALA A 34 -0.52 43.52 -27.96
N ILE A 35 0.56 42.86 -27.57
CA ILE A 35 1.47 43.35 -26.52
C ILE A 35 2.72 43.91 -27.15
N HIS A 36 3.08 45.17 -26.75
CA HIS A 36 4.25 45.87 -27.24
C HIS A 36 5.03 46.46 -26.05
N ILE A 37 6.05 45.76 -25.58
CA ILE A 37 6.89 46.17 -24.45
C ILE A 37 8.33 46.27 -24.98
N ARG A 38 8.96 47.42 -24.82
CA ARG A 38 10.36 47.61 -25.18
C ARG A 38 11.30 47.04 -24.13
N ALA A 39 12.54 46.70 -24.52
CA ALA A 39 13.56 46.34 -23.55
C ALA A 39 13.81 47.51 -22.57
N GLN A 40 13.62 47.24 -21.28
CA GLN A 40 13.66 48.24 -20.19
C GLN A 40 13.87 47.55 -18.83
N PRO A 41 14.07 48.33 -17.73
CA PRO A 41 14.14 47.73 -16.41
C PRO A 41 12.94 46.85 -16.11
N LEU A 42 13.17 45.64 -15.54
CA LEU A 42 12.15 44.60 -15.38
C LEU A 42 10.91 45.10 -14.63
N GLY A 43 11.06 45.88 -13.58
CA GLY A 43 9.92 46.45 -12.84
C GLY A 43 9.03 47.37 -13.69
N GLN A 44 9.62 48.13 -14.63
CA GLN A 44 8.86 48.95 -15.58
C GLN A 44 8.15 48.11 -16.63
N ALA A 45 8.83 47.11 -17.18
CA ALA A 45 8.26 46.16 -18.15
C ALA A 45 7.06 45.36 -17.57
N LEU A 46 7.15 44.92 -16.31
CA LEU A 46 6.07 44.23 -15.61
C LEU A 46 4.88 45.17 -15.34
N SER A 47 5.13 46.43 -14.97
CA SER A 47 4.09 47.43 -14.81
C SER A 47 3.39 47.75 -16.13
N GLU A 48 4.15 47.84 -17.22
CA GLU A 48 3.63 48.06 -18.57
C GLU A 48 2.82 46.85 -19.07
N LEU A 49 3.25 45.59 -18.76
CA LEU A 49 2.46 44.41 -19.04
C LEU A 49 1.09 44.45 -18.32
N GLY A 50 1.08 44.83 -17.04
CA GLY A 50 -0.17 44.99 -16.28
C GLY A 50 -1.09 46.09 -16.83
N GLN A 51 -0.54 47.11 -17.49
CA GLN A 51 -1.34 48.17 -18.13
C GLN A 51 -1.88 47.76 -19.50
N GLN A 52 -1.15 46.90 -20.23
CA GLN A 52 -1.57 46.41 -21.56
C GLN A 52 -2.44 45.16 -21.49
N THR A 53 -2.53 44.53 -20.33
CA THR A 53 -3.28 43.28 -20.14
C THR A 53 -4.17 43.34 -18.89
N SER A 54 -4.99 42.33 -18.68
CA SER A 54 -5.82 42.18 -17.46
C SER A 54 -5.06 41.62 -16.24
N LEU A 55 -3.74 41.38 -16.34
CA LEU A 55 -2.94 40.80 -15.26
C LEU A 55 -2.57 41.87 -14.22
N GLN A 56 -2.76 41.56 -12.96
CA GLN A 56 -2.24 42.35 -11.84
C GLN A 56 -0.92 41.75 -11.36
N VAL A 57 0.21 42.39 -11.62
CA VAL A 57 1.52 41.86 -11.27
C VAL A 57 2.01 42.49 -9.96
N PHE A 58 2.15 41.65 -8.92
CA PHE A 58 2.64 42.04 -7.62
C PHE A 58 4.11 41.59 -7.44
N PHE A 59 5.00 42.54 -7.13
CA PHE A 59 6.41 42.22 -6.87
C PHE A 59 7.00 43.20 -5.86
N SER A 60 7.95 42.75 -5.06
CA SER A 60 8.76 43.62 -4.23
C SER A 60 9.80 44.39 -5.11
N PRO A 61 9.99 45.68 -4.90
CA PRO A 61 10.97 46.46 -5.64
C PRO A 61 12.39 45.87 -5.57
N GLU A 62 12.73 45.20 -4.48
CA GLU A 62 14.03 44.55 -4.29
C GLU A 62 14.24 43.38 -5.23
N LEU A 63 13.20 42.62 -5.57
CA LEU A 63 13.27 41.45 -6.46
C LEU A 63 13.61 41.81 -7.89
N VAL A 64 13.19 42.97 -8.35
CA VAL A 64 13.35 43.42 -9.74
C VAL A 64 14.49 44.46 -9.88
N ALA A 65 15.10 44.92 -8.78
CA ALA A 65 16.17 45.90 -8.78
C ALA A 65 17.38 45.43 -9.59
N GLY A 66 17.82 46.25 -10.52
CA GLY A 66 18.97 45.92 -11.37
C GLY A 66 18.75 44.92 -12.50
N LYS A 67 17.55 44.37 -12.63
CA LYS A 67 17.20 43.39 -13.68
C LYS A 67 16.65 44.12 -14.92
N GLN A 68 16.95 43.58 -16.11
CA GLN A 68 16.48 44.09 -17.41
C GLN A 68 15.55 43.08 -18.04
N ALA A 69 14.44 43.53 -18.59
CA ALA A 69 13.54 42.69 -19.40
C ALA A 69 13.85 42.81 -20.90
N PRO A 70 13.79 41.72 -21.65
CA PRO A 70 13.85 41.77 -23.10
C PRO A 70 12.62 42.49 -23.69
N ALA A 71 12.72 42.90 -24.96
CA ALA A 71 11.55 43.42 -25.67
C ALA A 71 10.58 42.26 -25.98
N VAL A 72 9.28 42.51 -25.78
CA VAL A 72 8.21 41.61 -26.14
C VAL A 72 7.25 42.30 -27.08
N ASP A 73 7.06 41.71 -28.25
CA ASP A 73 6.22 42.28 -29.32
C ASP A 73 5.47 41.14 -30.03
N GLY A 74 4.16 41.16 -29.99
CA GLY A 74 3.35 40.19 -30.68
C GLY A 74 1.90 40.04 -30.17
N ASN A 75 1.12 39.32 -30.93
CA ASN A 75 -0.23 38.95 -30.52
C ASN A 75 -0.16 37.61 -29.73
N ILE A 76 0.18 37.72 -28.46
CA ILE A 76 0.46 36.59 -27.56
C ILE A 76 -0.37 36.70 -26.29
N SER A 77 -0.50 35.59 -25.55
CA SER A 77 -1.21 35.62 -24.28
C SER A 77 -0.42 36.44 -23.23
N PRO A 78 -1.10 37.06 -22.26
CA PRO A 78 -0.46 37.80 -21.16
C PRO A 78 0.57 36.95 -20.39
N GLU A 79 0.30 35.66 -20.23
CA GLU A 79 1.21 34.72 -19.59
C GLU A 79 2.47 34.43 -20.42
N GLN A 80 2.31 34.29 -21.75
CA GLN A 80 3.45 34.14 -22.63
C GLN A 80 4.36 35.39 -22.63
N ALA A 81 3.76 36.56 -22.60
CA ALA A 81 4.51 37.83 -22.48
C ALA A 81 5.26 37.90 -21.14
N LEU A 82 4.61 37.57 -20.04
CA LEU A 82 5.23 37.51 -18.71
C LEU A 82 6.43 36.56 -18.69
N ARG A 83 6.27 35.36 -19.24
CA ARG A 83 7.33 34.37 -19.33
C ARG A 83 8.54 34.89 -20.14
N GLN A 84 8.30 35.59 -21.24
CA GLN A 84 9.37 36.20 -22.01
C GLN A 84 10.06 37.36 -21.26
N LEU A 85 9.32 38.21 -20.55
CA LEU A 85 9.89 39.30 -19.76
C LEU A 85 10.77 38.81 -18.60
N LEU A 86 10.42 37.66 -18.03
CA LEU A 86 11.16 37.04 -16.92
C LEU A 86 12.37 36.20 -17.38
N GLN A 87 12.52 35.94 -18.69
CA GLN A 87 13.59 35.13 -19.20
C GLN A 87 14.96 35.70 -18.83
N GLY A 88 15.81 34.90 -18.15
CA GLY A 88 17.13 35.30 -17.67
C GLY A 88 17.12 36.21 -16.44
N SER A 89 15.97 36.52 -15.85
CA SER A 89 15.88 37.35 -14.64
C SER A 89 16.19 36.62 -13.34
N GLY A 90 16.16 35.24 -13.35
CA GLY A 90 16.27 34.44 -12.13
C GLY A 90 15.02 34.53 -11.25
N LEU A 91 13.88 34.92 -11.84
CA LEU A 91 12.59 34.98 -11.15
C LEU A 91 11.61 34.02 -11.80
N ASP A 92 10.81 33.39 -10.97
CA ASP A 92 9.65 32.56 -11.33
C ASP A 92 8.36 33.30 -10.94
N TYR A 93 7.20 32.80 -11.39
CA TYR A 93 5.91 33.43 -11.15
C TYR A 93 4.82 32.44 -10.86
N GLN A 94 3.86 32.83 -10.06
CA GLN A 94 2.58 32.14 -9.86
C GLN A 94 1.43 33.03 -10.28
N ILE A 95 0.49 32.47 -11.04
CA ILE A 95 -0.73 33.18 -11.46
C ILE A 95 -1.92 32.60 -10.71
N ASN A 96 -2.60 33.43 -9.92
CA ASN A 96 -3.84 33.09 -9.25
C ASN A 96 -4.92 34.12 -9.61
N GLU A 97 -5.97 33.72 -10.30
CA GLU A 97 -7.12 34.55 -10.67
C GLU A 97 -6.78 35.92 -11.30
N GLY A 98 -5.78 35.96 -12.21
CA GLY A 98 -5.35 37.20 -12.86
C GLY A 98 -4.32 38.02 -12.06
N SER A 99 -3.97 37.56 -10.87
CA SER A 99 -2.88 38.15 -10.05
C SER A 99 -1.60 37.34 -10.22
N VAL A 100 -0.50 38.02 -10.49
CA VAL A 100 0.83 37.38 -10.65
C VAL A 100 1.69 37.76 -9.45
N THR A 101 2.27 36.78 -8.80
CA THR A 101 3.27 36.97 -7.74
C THR A 101 4.63 36.45 -8.22
N LEU A 102 5.68 37.21 -8.02
CA LEU A 102 7.05 36.82 -8.40
C LEU A 102 7.83 36.28 -7.20
N ALA A 103 8.61 35.23 -7.44
CA ALA A 103 9.56 34.68 -6.49
C ALA A 103 10.92 34.41 -7.15
N PRO A 104 12.05 34.40 -6.42
CA PRO A 104 13.33 33.99 -6.98
C PRO A 104 13.25 32.50 -7.44
N VAL A 105 13.82 32.18 -8.61
CA VAL A 105 14.09 30.79 -8.99
C VAL A 105 15.08 30.24 -7.97
N ALA A 106 14.78 29.11 -7.32
CA ALA A 106 15.70 28.46 -6.40
C ALA A 106 16.94 27.99 -7.19
N THR A 107 17.99 28.81 -7.21
CA THR A 107 19.27 28.45 -7.83
C THR A 107 20.07 27.55 -6.86
N ALA A 108 20.59 26.45 -7.36
CA ALA A 108 21.52 25.59 -6.66
C ALA A 108 22.70 26.41 -6.06
N ALA A 109 22.95 26.21 -4.78
CA ALA A 109 23.85 27.00 -3.94
C ALA A 109 25.31 27.02 -4.43
N SER A 110 25.91 28.21 -4.40
CA SER A 110 27.35 28.41 -4.46
C SER A 110 28.01 28.03 -3.12
N ASN A 111 29.16 27.35 -3.17
CA ASN A 111 29.99 26.99 -2.05
C ASN A 111 30.49 28.20 -1.24
N GLY A 112 29.81 28.54 -0.18
CA GLY A 112 30.29 29.41 0.92
C GLY A 112 29.98 28.75 2.24
N PRO A 113 30.65 29.05 3.37
CA PRO A 113 30.28 28.48 4.65
C PRO A 113 28.84 28.87 4.97
N LEU A 114 28.02 27.87 5.23
CA LEU A 114 26.64 28.03 5.65
C LEU A 114 26.56 28.87 6.92
N GLU A 115 26.20 30.16 6.80
CA GLU A 115 25.51 30.83 7.89
C GLU A 115 24.11 30.17 7.96
N LEU A 116 23.94 29.30 8.93
CA LEU A 116 22.64 28.78 9.33
C LEU A 116 21.80 29.99 9.78
N GLY A 117 21.04 30.55 8.85
CA GLY A 117 19.88 31.35 9.21
C GLY A 117 19.05 30.48 10.15
N VAL A 118 18.59 31.03 11.25
CA VAL A 118 17.68 30.35 12.20
C VAL A 118 16.46 29.92 11.41
N THR A 119 16.54 28.70 10.85
CA THR A 119 15.38 28.02 10.29
C THR A 119 14.52 27.70 11.50
N ASP A 120 13.29 28.13 11.52
CA ASP A 120 12.32 27.73 12.52
C ASP A 120 12.33 26.22 12.61
N ILE A 121 12.91 25.67 13.69
CA ILE A 121 13.05 24.23 13.89
C ILE A 121 11.69 23.72 14.26
N LYS A 122 10.96 23.28 13.26
CA LYS A 122 9.62 22.69 13.42
C LYS A 122 9.76 21.23 13.83
N VAL A 123 8.97 20.81 14.81
CA VAL A 123 8.82 19.38 15.15
C VAL A 123 8.34 18.64 13.92
N VAL A 124 9.08 17.61 13.50
CA VAL A 124 8.68 16.80 12.33
C VAL A 124 7.47 15.92 12.64
N GLY A 125 7.26 15.59 13.91
CA GLY A 125 6.13 14.78 14.36
C GLY A 125 6.13 13.38 13.74
N ASP A 126 5.08 13.04 12.99
CA ASP A 126 4.99 11.78 12.28
C ASP A 126 5.45 11.94 10.83
N TRP A 127 6.49 11.18 10.45
CA TRP A 127 7.01 11.17 9.09
C TRP A 127 6.26 10.16 8.17
N LEU A 128 5.50 9.22 8.76
CA LEU A 128 4.77 8.21 7.99
C LEU A 128 3.60 8.86 7.26
N GLY A 129 3.51 8.62 5.96
CA GLY A 129 2.50 9.21 5.10
C GLY A 129 2.86 10.60 4.57
N ASP A 130 3.93 11.21 5.06
CA ASP A 130 4.45 12.45 4.48
C ASP A 130 5.24 12.12 3.20
N ALA A 131 4.66 12.49 2.06
CA ALA A 131 5.22 12.26 0.74
C ALA A 131 6.16 13.39 0.26
N ASP A 132 6.48 14.36 1.11
CA ASP A 132 7.44 15.42 0.77
C ASP A 132 8.80 14.80 0.41
N ALA A 133 9.38 15.29 -0.70
CA ALA A 133 10.62 14.74 -1.21
C ALA A 133 11.78 14.88 -0.20
N ALA A 134 11.82 15.97 0.57
CA ALA A 134 12.85 16.18 1.59
C ALA A 134 12.67 15.23 2.77
N VAL A 135 11.43 14.92 3.18
CA VAL A 135 11.15 13.96 4.25
C VAL A 135 11.54 12.55 3.82
N VAL A 136 11.23 12.17 2.56
CA VAL A 136 11.65 10.87 2.00
C VAL A 136 13.18 10.80 1.88
N GLN A 137 13.82 11.86 1.37
CA GLN A 137 15.28 11.95 1.19
C GLN A 137 16.04 11.82 2.52
N ASN A 138 15.50 12.37 3.60
CA ASN A 138 16.12 12.38 4.91
C ASN A 138 15.65 11.24 5.84
N HIS A 139 14.90 10.27 5.32
CA HIS A 139 14.55 9.08 6.09
C HIS A 139 15.76 8.14 6.22
N PRO A 140 16.16 7.74 7.44
CA PRO A 140 17.37 6.95 7.67
C PRO A 140 17.15 5.46 7.42
N GLY A 141 16.59 5.08 6.29
CA GLY A 141 16.29 3.70 5.91
C GLY A 141 15.72 3.60 4.50
N ALA A 142 15.52 2.38 4.01
CA ALA A 142 14.90 2.14 2.71
C ALA A 142 13.43 2.54 2.75
N ARG A 143 13.06 3.58 2.01
CA ARG A 143 11.71 4.11 1.91
C ARG A 143 11.34 4.45 0.48
N THR A 144 10.14 4.08 0.07
CA THR A 144 9.59 4.37 -1.26
C THR A 144 8.18 4.90 -1.10
N VAL A 145 7.91 6.08 -1.65
CA VAL A 145 6.57 6.66 -1.70
C VAL A 145 6.11 6.72 -3.16
N ILE A 146 4.99 6.07 -3.46
CA ILE A 146 4.36 6.08 -4.79
C ILE A 146 3.15 6.99 -4.72
N ARG A 147 3.20 8.10 -5.43
CA ARG A 147 2.12 9.09 -5.47
C ARG A 147 1.02 8.71 -6.45
N ARG A 148 -0.16 9.30 -6.28
CA ARG A 148 -1.36 9.08 -7.10
C ARG A 148 -1.07 9.24 -8.60
N GLU A 149 -0.34 10.29 -8.98
CA GLU A 149 -0.03 10.57 -10.38
C GLU A 149 0.68 9.38 -11.01
N ALA A 150 1.72 8.86 -10.35
CA ALA A 150 2.45 7.68 -10.82
C ALA A 150 1.57 6.43 -10.90
N MET A 151 0.64 6.23 -9.95
CA MET A 151 -0.31 5.11 -9.98
C MET A 151 -1.25 5.20 -11.20
N VAL A 152 -1.84 6.37 -11.44
CA VAL A 152 -2.75 6.62 -12.56
C VAL A 152 -2.02 6.49 -13.91
N GLU A 153 -0.84 7.06 -14.02
CA GLU A 153 -0.03 7.05 -15.24
C GLU A 153 0.48 5.67 -15.61
N GLN A 154 0.73 4.82 -14.62
CA GLN A 154 1.09 3.41 -14.84
C GLN A 154 -0.13 2.55 -15.19
N GLY A 155 -1.34 3.09 -15.12
CA GLY A 155 -2.57 2.33 -15.35
C GLY A 155 -2.80 1.25 -14.29
N ALA A 156 -2.38 1.51 -13.05
CA ALA A 156 -2.63 0.61 -11.93
C ALA A 156 -4.14 0.53 -11.66
N MET A 157 -4.66 -0.68 -11.54
CA MET A 157 -6.08 -0.94 -11.31
C MET A 157 -6.39 -1.28 -9.85
N ASN A 158 -5.38 -1.73 -9.12
CA ASN A 158 -5.47 -2.07 -7.72
C ASN A 158 -4.12 -1.80 -7.02
N VAL A 159 -4.11 -1.90 -5.69
CA VAL A 159 -2.90 -1.67 -4.88
C VAL A 159 -1.79 -2.68 -5.15
N SER A 160 -2.12 -3.89 -5.57
CA SER A 160 -1.15 -4.94 -5.92
C SER A 160 -0.31 -4.57 -7.15
N ASP A 161 -0.94 -3.96 -8.17
CA ASP A 161 -0.25 -3.48 -9.38
C ASP A 161 0.83 -2.45 -9.05
N VAL A 162 0.57 -1.60 -8.04
CA VAL A 162 1.50 -0.58 -7.57
C VAL A 162 2.65 -1.20 -6.77
N LEU A 163 2.31 -2.03 -5.78
CA LEU A 163 3.29 -2.60 -4.85
C LEU A 163 4.30 -3.53 -5.52
N LYS A 164 3.93 -4.21 -6.61
CA LYS A 164 4.85 -5.04 -7.41
C LYS A 164 6.06 -4.30 -7.94
N ARG A 165 5.98 -2.97 -8.05
CA ARG A 165 7.04 -2.13 -8.61
C ARG A 165 8.00 -1.59 -7.56
N VAL A 166 7.69 -1.80 -6.29
CA VAL A 166 8.55 -1.37 -5.18
C VAL A 166 9.68 -2.39 -5.00
N PRO A 167 10.94 -1.99 -5.06
CA PRO A 167 12.05 -2.88 -4.75
C PRO A 167 11.89 -3.53 -3.39
N GLY A 168 12.22 -4.82 -3.28
CA GLY A 168 12.09 -5.58 -2.03
C GLY A 168 10.68 -6.09 -1.73
N VAL A 169 9.65 -5.59 -2.43
CA VAL A 169 8.26 -6.02 -2.25
C VAL A 169 7.89 -7.05 -3.31
N GLN A 170 7.25 -8.12 -2.87
CA GLN A 170 6.70 -9.15 -3.75
C GLN A 170 5.21 -9.34 -3.47
N VAL A 171 4.41 -9.32 -4.50
CA VAL A 171 2.97 -9.47 -4.43
C VAL A 171 2.54 -10.66 -5.28
N GLN A 172 1.66 -11.47 -4.75
CA GLN A 172 1.01 -12.55 -5.48
C GLN A 172 -0.40 -12.14 -5.86
N ASP A 173 -0.72 -12.19 -7.15
CA ASP A 173 -1.99 -11.71 -7.71
C ASP A 173 -3.21 -12.48 -7.24
N SER A 174 -3.02 -13.66 -6.70
CA SER A 174 -4.10 -14.47 -6.15
C SER A 174 -3.64 -15.23 -4.92
N ASN A 175 -4.53 -15.45 -4.00
CA ASN A 175 -4.32 -16.40 -2.91
C ASN A 175 -5.47 -17.38 -2.85
N GLY A 176 -5.28 -18.50 -2.18
CA GLY A 176 -6.31 -19.54 -2.05
C GLY A 176 -7.51 -19.17 -1.18
N THR A 177 -7.57 -17.97 -0.64
CA THR A 177 -8.60 -17.52 0.30
C THR A 177 -9.23 -16.17 -0.04
N GLY A 178 -8.84 -15.57 -1.17
CA GLY A 178 -9.38 -14.30 -1.61
C GLY A 178 -9.33 -14.16 -3.12
N GLY A 179 -10.26 -13.45 -3.70
CA GLY A 179 -10.18 -13.05 -5.09
C GLY A 179 -9.02 -12.10 -5.35
N SER A 180 -8.62 -11.99 -6.58
CA SER A 180 -7.45 -11.21 -6.98
C SER A 180 -7.52 -9.72 -6.64
N ASP A 181 -8.73 -9.16 -6.56
CA ASP A 181 -8.91 -7.72 -6.37
C ASP A 181 -9.17 -7.30 -4.92
N ILE A 182 -9.59 -8.23 -4.06
CA ILE A 182 -9.93 -7.92 -2.65
C ILE A 182 -8.83 -8.32 -1.67
N ALA A 183 -7.97 -9.28 -2.02
CA ALA A 183 -6.91 -9.75 -1.14
C ALA A 183 -5.58 -9.06 -1.47
N LEU A 184 -4.81 -8.76 -0.43
CA LEU A 184 -3.42 -8.32 -0.56
C LEU A 184 -2.50 -9.40 0.03
N ASN A 185 -1.81 -10.10 -0.84
CA ASN A 185 -0.80 -11.08 -0.47
C ASN A 185 0.59 -10.49 -0.75
N VAL A 186 1.06 -9.69 0.19
CA VAL A 186 2.33 -8.96 0.11
C VAL A 186 3.38 -9.57 1.03
N GLY A 187 4.61 -9.61 0.55
CA GLY A 187 5.78 -9.96 1.33
C GLY A 187 6.91 -9.02 1.02
N VAL A 188 7.71 -8.69 2.04
CA VAL A 188 8.88 -7.84 1.91
C VAL A 188 10.12 -8.68 2.14
N ARG A 189 11.16 -8.54 1.29
CA ARG A 189 12.47 -9.22 1.46
C ARG A 189 12.37 -10.74 1.60
N GLY A 190 11.45 -11.37 0.88
CA GLY A 190 11.23 -12.81 0.92
C GLY A 190 10.42 -13.30 2.14
N LEU A 191 9.94 -12.41 2.99
CA LEU A 191 9.01 -12.71 4.08
C LEU A 191 7.60 -12.88 3.51
N THR A 192 7.39 -13.87 2.70
CA THR A 192 6.10 -14.12 2.08
C THR A 192 5.33 -15.16 2.88
N SER A 193 4.20 -14.77 3.41
CA SER A 193 3.31 -15.69 4.07
C SER A 193 1.87 -15.36 3.75
N ARG A 194 1.13 -16.37 3.38
CA ARG A 194 -0.31 -16.27 3.23
C ARG A 194 -1.00 -15.87 4.54
N LEU A 195 -0.48 -16.35 5.66
CA LEU A 195 -1.13 -16.21 6.97
C LEU A 195 -0.63 -15.01 7.77
N SER A 196 0.53 -14.46 7.39
CA SER A 196 1.07 -13.26 8.02
C SER A 196 1.91 -12.50 7.00
N PRO A 197 1.64 -11.24 6.71
CA PRO A 197 2.49 -10.43 5.83
C PRO A 197 3.84 -10.15 6.47
N ARG A 198 3.97 -10.35 7.80
CA ARG A 198 5.14 -9.97 8.59
C ARG A 198 5.58 -8.52 8.33
N SER A 199 4.62 -7.71 7.91
CA SER A 199 4.74 -6.26 7.74
C SER A 199 3.52 -5.61 8.36
N THR A 200 3.72 -4.49 9.02
CA THR A 200 2.60 -3.66 9.52
C THR A 200 1.95 -2.95 8.34
N VAL A 201 0.67 -3.16 8.13
CA VAL A 201 -0.08 -2.50 7.06
C VAL A 201 -1.13 -1.58 7.63
N LEU A 202 -1.12 -0.33 7.20
CA LEU A 202 -1.93 0.76 7.73
C LEU A 202 -2.73 1.45 6.62
N ILE A 203 -3.82 2.09 7.01
CA ILE A 203 -4.57 3.06 6.20
C ILE A 203 -4.66 4.35 7.02
N ASP A 204 -4.06 5.42 6.56
CA ASP A 204 -3.94 6.70 7.29
C ASP A 204 -3.45 6.51 8.75
N GLY A 205 -2.51 5.57 8.96
CA GLY A 205 -1.96 5.23 10.27
C GLY A 205 -2.77 4.21 11.09
N VAL A 206 -3.99 3.87 10.67
CA VAL A 206 -4.84 2.86 11.32
C VAL A 206 -4.55 1.46 10.79
N PRO A 207 -4.38 0.43 11.64
CA PRO A 207 -4.12 -0.94 11.17
C PRO A 207 -5.17 -1.45 10.18
N ALA A 208 -4.72 -1.94 9.01
CA ALA A 208 -5.58 -2.46 7.96
C ALA A 208 -6.07 -3.90 8.23
N ALA A 209 -5.32 -4.69 9.00
CA ALA A 209 -5.65 -6.07 9.31
C ALA A 209 -6.91 -6.17 10.18
N PHE A 210 -7.64 -7.28 10.08
CA PHE A 210 -8.83 -7.56 10.88
C PHE A 210 -8.55 -7.61 12.38
N ALA A 211 -7.43 -8.25 12.76
CA ALA A 211 -6.89 -8.30 14.10
C ALA A 211 -5.37 -8.22 13.99
N PRO A 212 -4.77 -7.04 14.22
CA PRO A 212 -3.35 -6.78 13.95
C PRO A 212 -2.38 -7.75 14.63
N TYR A 213 -2.72 -8.25 15.82
CA TYR A 213 -1.93 -9.23 16.55
C TYR A 213 -2.37 -10.67 16.23
N GLY A 214 -3.64 -10.98 16.44
CA GLY A 214 -4.13 -12.36 16.42
C GLY A 214 -4.47 -12.89 15.02
N GLN A 215 -4.72 -12.01 14.03
CA GLN A 215 -4.98 -12.39 12.64
C GLN A 215 -4.56 -11.30 11.66
N PRO A 216 -3.24 -11.10 11.47
CA PRO A 216 -2.70 -10.02 10.65
C PRO A 216 -2.86 -10.24 9.13
N GLN A 217 -3.37 -11.38 8.68
CA GLN A 217 -3.51 -11.68 7.25
C GLN A 217 -4.45 -10.72 6.53
N LEU A 218 -4.05 -10.28 5.34
CA LEU A 218 -4.82 -9.39 4.48
C LEU A 218 -5.55 -10.18 3.40
N SER A 219 -6.41 -11.12 3.79
CA SER A 219 -7.32 -11.77 2.85
C SER A 219 -8.37 -10.82 2.28
N MET A 220 -8.50 -9.64 2.89
CA MET A 220 -9.13 -8.46 2.34
C MET A 220 -8.23 -7.25 2.65
N ALA A 221 -7.83 -6.50 1.63
CA ALA A 221 -7.20 -5.20 1.78
C ALA A 221 -8.30 -4.15 1.67
N PRO A 222 -8.76 -3.56 2.79
CA PRO A 222 -9.95 -2.73 2.78
C PRO A 222 -9.65 -1.32 2.27
N ILE A 223 -9.04 -1.22 1.09
CA ILE A 223 -8.73 0.05 0.42
C ILE A 223 -8.61 -0.12 -1.09
N SER A 224 -9.24 0.75 -1.84
CA SER A 224 -9.16 0.82 -3.30
C SER A 224 -8.16 1.85 -3.77
N SER A 225 -7.42 1.54 -4.84
CA SER A 225 -6.42 2.46 -5.42
C SER A 225 -7.01 3.82 -5.84
N GLY A 226 -8.29 3.87 -6.20
CA GLY A 226 -9.00 5.11 -6.55
C GLY A 226 -9.08 6.14 -5.43
N ASN A 227 -9.09 5.69 -4.17
CA ASN A 227 -9.18 6.54 -2.99
C ASN A 227 -7.80 6.98 -2.44
N LEU A 228 -6.70 6.46 -3.01
CA LEU A 228 -5.35 6.77 -2.53
C LEU A 228 -4.78 8.06 -3.11
N ASP A 229 -4.04 8.77 -2.27
CA ASP A 229 -3.09 9.82 -2.62
C ASP A 229 -1.68 9.25 -2.82
N SER A 230 -1.25 8.40 -1.89
CA SER A 230 0.05 7.74 -1.99
C SER A 230 0.07 6.38 -1.28
N ILE A 231 1.10 5.59 -1.58
CA ILE A 231 1.47 4.39 -0.84
C ILE A 231 2.88 4.60 -0.33
N ASP A 232 3.04 4.57 0.99
CA ASP A 232 4.33 4.73 1.67
C ASP A 232 4.83 3.37 2.16
N VAL A 233 5.98 2.95 1.65
CA VAL A 233 6.59 1.65 1.95
C VAL A 233 7.94 1.86 2.61
N VAL A 234 8.01 1.57 3.89
CA VAL A 234 9.25 1.57 4.68
C VAL A 234 9.71 0.14 4.89
N ARG A 235 10.93 -0.16 4.52
CA ARG A 235 11.56 -1.47 4.67
C ARG A 235 12.69 -1.34 5.69
N GLY A 236 12.57 -1.99 6.85
CA GLY A 236 13.51 -1.78 7.95
C GLY A 236 13.07 -0.64 8.89
N ALA A 237 13.94 0.24 9.29
CA ALA A 237 13.85 1.30 10.31
C ALA A 237 12.49 2.00 10.57
N GLY A 238 11.47 1.28 10.92
CA GLY A 238 10.14 1.81 11.26
C GLY A 238 9.56 1.18 12.52
N SER A 239 10.27 0.20 13.07
CA SER A 239 9.77 -0.69 14.11
C SER A 239 9.52 -0.02 15.45
N VAL A 240 10.24 1.05 15.79
CA VAL A 240 10.08 1.69 17.11
C VAL A 240 8.71 2.31 17.28
N ARG A 241 8.21 3.02 16.27
CA ARG A 241 6.90 3.72 16.35
C ARG A 241 5.73 2.82 15.95
N TYR A 242 5.96 1.87 15.04
CA TYR A 242 4.91 1.07 14.43
C TYR A 242 5.07 -0.42 14.72
N GLY A 243 3.97 -1.14 14.78
CA GLY A 243 3.87 -2.57 15.05
C GLY A 243 2.40 -2.96 15.17
N PRO A 244 2.09 -4.21 15.38
CA PRO A 244 2.91 -5.44 15.37
C PRO A 244 3.23 -5.94 13.96
N GLN A 245 3.89 -7.10 13.86
CA GLN A 245 4.19 -7.78 12.58
C GLN A 245 5.11 -6.97 11.65
N ASN A 246 6.07 -6.22 12.21
CA ASN A 246 6.88 -5.27 11.48
C ASN A 246 8.26 -5.80 11.01
N VAL A 247 8.45 -7.12 10.94
CA VAL A 247 9.72 -7.74 10.48
C VAL A 247 10.09 -7.27 9.06
N GLY A 248 9.12 -7.17 8.16
CA GLY A 248 9.28 -6.66 6.79
C GLY A 248 9.17 -5.14 6.67
N GLY A 249 8.88 -4.43 7.77
CA GLY A 249 8.66 -2.99 7.77
C GLY A 249 7.19 -2.58 7.79
N VAL A 250 6.91 -1.39 7.26
CA VAL A 250 5.58 -0.75 7.30
C VAL A 250 5.12 -0.37 5.90
N ILE A 251 3.86 -0.67 5.59
CA ILE A 251 3.18 -0.21 4.38
C ILE A 251 2.00 0.64 4.83
N ASN A 252 1.98 1.93 4.48
CA ASN A 252 0.88 2.83 4.80
C ASN A 252 0.19 3.30 3.52
N PHE A 253 -1.08 3.02 3.41
CA PHE A 253 -1.96 3.55 2.38
C PHE A 253 -2.48 4.92 2.83
N VAL A 254 -2.09 5.96 2.12
CA VAL A 254 -2.50 7.34 2.42
C VAL A 254 -3.67 7.69 1.51
N THR A 255 -4.81 8.04 2.09
CA THR A 255 -5.99 8.41 1.33
C THR A 255 -5.94 9.87 0.90
N ARG A 256 -6.66 10.23 -0.16
CA ARG A 256 -6.67 11.60 -0.72
C ARG A 256 -6.97 12.64 0.37
N ALA A 257 -6.18 13.69 0.38
CA ALA A 257 -6.33 14.79 1.33
C ALA A 257 -7.58 15.64 1.05
N ILE A 258 -8.04 16.33 2.07
CA ILE A 258 -9.08 17.36 1.92
C ILE A 258 -8.44 18.58 1.25
N PRO A 259 -8.96 19.03 0.10
CA PRO A 259 -8.35 20.15 -0.62
C PRO A 259 -8.68 21.50 0.04
N GLU A 260 -7.82 22.48 -0.15
CA GLU A 260 -8.05 23.84 0.33
C GLU A 260 -9.24 24.51 -0.38
N LYS A 261 -9.35 24.32 -1.70
CA LYS A 261 -10.46 24.83 -2.50
C LYS A 261 -11.45 23.72 -2.83
N ALA A 262 -12.71 24.07 -2.95
CA ALA A 262 -13.73 23.12 -3.40
C ALA A 262 -13.37 22.56 -4.77
N THR A 263 -13.24 21.24 -4.84
CA THR A 263 -12.91 20.53 -6.07
C THR A 263 -13.58 19.17 -6.10
N GLY A 264 -13.81 18.65 -7.29
CA GLY A 264 -14.37 17.34 -7.51
C GLY A 264 -13.71 16.62 -8.67
N GLU A 265 -13.77 15.29 -8.65
CA GLU A 265 -13.31 14.42 -9.71
C GLU A 265 -14.23 13.21 -9.82
N ILE A 266 -14.62 12.85 -11.01
CA ILE A 266 -15.33 11.60 -11.30
C ILE A 266 -14.53 10.87 -12.35
N GLY A 267 -14.30 9.57 -12.13
CA GLY A 267 -13.55 8.73 -13.05
C GLY A 267 -14.24 7.40 -13.29
N THR A 268 -14.01 6.82 -14.45
CA THR A 268 -14.44 5.45 -14.78
C THR A 268 -13.36 4.75 -15.58
N THR A 269 -13.19 3.46 -15.32
CA THR A 269 -12.31 2.57 -16.11
C THR A 269 -13.10 1.34 -16.51
N LEU A 270 -13.04 1.00 -17.78
CA LEU A 270 -13.57 -0.25 -18.33
C LEU A 270 -12.41 -1.15 -18.71
N GLU A 271 -12.40 -2.37 -18.16
CA GLU A 271 -11.40 -3.38 -18.46
C GLU A 271 -12.06 -4.61 -19.10
N THR A 272 -11.42 -5.19 -20.09
CA THR A 272 -11.83 -6.45 -20.72
C THR A 272 -10.63 -7.29 -21.12
N THR A 273 -10.79 -8.61 -21.17
CA THR A 273 -9.71 -9.51 -21.50
C THR A 273 -9.95 -10.22 -22.82
N ARG A 274 -8.90 -10.82 -23.39
CA ARG A 274 -9.00 -11.63 -24.60
C ARG A 274 -9.97 -12.82 -24.48
N TYR A 275 -10.14 -13.34 -23.27
CA TYR A 275 -10.99 -14.52 -23.02
C TYR A 275 -12.41 -14.16 -22.57
N GLY A 276 -12.77 -12.90 -22.67
CA GLY A 276 -14.02 -12.37 -22.15
C GLY A 276 -13.84 -11.82 -20.72
N GLY A 277 -14.95 -11.61 -20.07
CA GLY A 277 -14.96 -10.86 -18.82
C GLY A 277 -14.89 -9.35 -19.06
N TRP A 278 -15.45 -8.63 -18.16
CA TRP A 278 -15.38 -7.17 -18.14
C TRP A 278 -15.41 -6.71 -16.68
N LYS A 279 -14.77 -5.58 -16.44
CA LYS A 279 -14.73 -4.98 -15.12
C LYS A 279 -14.89 -3.47 -15.26
N HIS A 280 -15.75 -2.91 -14.45
CA HIS A 280 -15.94 -1.48 -14.24
C HIS A 280 -15.25 -1.06 -12.97
N ILE A 281 -14.51 0.04 -13.00
CA ILE A 281 -13.95 0.70 -11.83
C ILE A 281 -14.40 2.15 -11.87
N ASP A 282 -15.23 2.55 -10.92
CA ASP A 282 -15.76 3.90 -10.84
C ASP A 282 -15.18 4.61 -9.61
N THR A 283 -14.85 5.88 -9.78
CA THR A 283 -14.28 6.71 -8.71
C THR A 283 -14.99 8.05 -8.63
N ALA A 284 -15.17 8.55 -7.42
CA ALA A 284 -15.65 9.90 -7.19
C ALA A 284 -14.92 10.53 -6.00
N PHE A 285 -14.56 11.78 -6.15
CA PHE A 285 -13.95 12.59 -5.11
C PHE A 285 -14.63 13.96 -5.09
N LEU A 286 -14.99 14.42 -3.91
CA LEU A 286 -15.52 15.76 -3.70
C LEU A 286 -15.01 16.28 -2.37
N GLY A 287 -14.40 17.45 -2.33
CA GLY A 287 -13.90 18.00 -1.10
C GLY A 287 -13.65 19.50 -1.18
N GLY A 288 -13.42 20.10 -0.03
CA GLY A 288 -13.07 21.51 0.11
C GLY A 288 -12.97 21.92 1.56
N THR A 289 -12.31 23.06 1.78
CA THR A 289 -12.14 23.71 3.08
C THR A 289 -12.82 25.08 3.04
N ALA A 290 -13.67 25.32 4.03
CA ALA A 290 -14.37 26.60 4.19
C ALA A 290 -13.44 27.64 4.87
N ASP A 291 -13.78 28.94 4.76
CA ASP A 291 -13.02 30.06 5.33
C ASP A 291 -12.80 29.96 6.85
N ASN A 292 -13.62 29.20 7.57
CA ASN A 292 -13.49 28.98 9.00
C ASN A 292 -12.52 27.81 9.35
N GLY A 293 -11.77 27.30 8.39
CA GLY A 293 -10.82 26.20 8.55
C GLY A 293 -11.46 24.81 8.63
N MET A 294 -12.78 24.67 8.41
CA MET A 294 -13.47 23.39 8.40
C MET A 294 -13.43 22.77 7.01
N GLY A 295 -12.78 21.63 6.90
CA GLY A 295 -12.64 20.88 5.66
C GLY A 295 -13.45 19.59 5.67
N VAL A 296 -13.95 19.19 4.50
CA VAL A 296 -14.67 17.92 4.31
C VAL A 296 -14.27 17.32 2.96
N ALA A 297 -14.12 16.00 2.91
CA ALA A 297 -13.98 15.27 1.65
C ALA A 297 -14.77 13.96 1.68
N LEU A 298 -15.39 13.63 0.55
CA LEU A 298 -16.05 12.37 0.28
C LEU A 298 -15.30 11.66 -0.85
N LEU A 299 -14.88 10.42 -0.59
CA LEU A 299 -14.19 9.57 -1.54
C LEU A 299 -15.04 8.32 -1.78
N TYR A 300 -15.10 7.90 -3.03
CA TYR A 300 -15.72 6.65 -3.45
C TYR A 300 -14.86 5.96 -4.50
N SER A 301 -14.71 4.65 -4.35
CA SER A 301 -14.17 3.79 -5.40
C SER A 301 -14.92 2.48 -5.41
N GLY A 302 -15.49 2.12 -6.53
CA GLY A 302 -16.24 0.88 -6.71
C GLY A 302 -15.64 0.02 -7.82
N VAL A 303 -15.71 -1.30 -7.66
CA VAL A 303 -15.36 -2.29 -8.70
C VAL A 303 -16.52 -3.21 -8.88
N ASN A 304 -16.98 -3.40 -10.10
CA ASN A 304 -18.03 -4.36 -10.43
C ASN A 304 -17.70 -5.05 -11.74
N GLY A 305 -17.90 -6.36 -11.79
CA GLY A 305 -17.70 -7.15 -13.00
C GLY A 305 -17.15 -8.53 -12.74
N ASN A 306 -16.62 -9.12 -13.77
CA ASN A 306 -16.07 -10.47 -13.70
C ASN A 306 -14.66 -10.53 -14.28
N GLY A 307 -13.89 -11.51 -13.79
CA GLY A 307 -12.52 -11.75 -14.22
C GLY A 307 -12.43 -12.52 -15.54
N TYR A 308 -11.24 -13.04 -15.82
CA TYR A 308 -10.87 -13.72 -17.06
C TYR A 308 -11.08 -15.25 -17.03
N ARG A 309 -11.57 -15.79 -15.92
CA ARG A 309 -11.90 -17.22 -15.81
C ARG A 309 -13.31 -17.45 -16.31
N GLU A 310 -13.65 -18.68 -16.72
CA GLU A 310 -14.93 -18.96 -17.39
C GLU A 310 -16.16 -18.81 -16.47
N ARG A 311 -16.02 -19.13 -15.17
CA ARG A 311 -17.13 -19.14 -14.20
C ARG A 311 -16.62 -18.82 -12.81
N ASN A 312 -17.54 -18.46 -11.92
CA ASN A 312 -17.28 -18.20 -10.49
C ASN A 312 -16.10 -17.23 -10.30
N ASN A 313 -16.19 -16.07 -10.92
CA ASN A 313 -15.12 -15.08 -11.01
C ASN A 313 -15.63 -13.63 -10.88
N ASP A 314 -16.85 -13.45 -10.35
CA ASP A 314 -17.43 -12.14 -10.13
C ASP A 314 -16.72 -11.42 -8.99
N ASN A 315 -16.57 -10.10 -9.13
CA ASN A 315 -16.01 -9.20 -8.13
C ASN A 315 -16.95 -8.01 -7.94
N ASP A 316 -17.18 -7.65 -6.68
CA ASP A 316 -17.95 -6.46 -6.29
C ASP A 316 -17.24 -5.81 -5.11
N ILE A 317 -16.92 -4.50 -5.21
CA ILE A 317 -16.26 -3.73 -4.16
C ILE A 317 -16.92 -2.35 -4.09
N ASP A 318 -17.30 -1.93 -2.89
CA ASP A 318 -17.67 -0.57 -2.56
C ASP A 318 -16.74 -0.05 -1.46
N ASP A 319 -16.04 1.04 -1.72
CA ASP A 319 -15.09 1.67 -0.81
C ASP A 319 -15.41 3.17 -0.68
N VAL A 320 -15.90 3.58 0.49
CA VAL A 320 -16.38 4.94 0.77
C VAL A 320 -15.66 5.51 1.98
N LEU A 321 -15.08 6.70 1.84
CA LEU A 321 -14.49 7.44 2.95
C LEU A 321 -15.13 8.82 3.05
N LEU A 322 -15.47 9.22 4.28
CA LEU A 322 -15.79 10.59 4.65
C LEU A 322 -14.71 11.10 5.58
N LYS A 323 -14.01 12.14 5.15
CA LYS A 323 -12.95 12.80 5.93
C LYS A 323 -13.41 14.18 6.34
N THR A 324 -13.11 14.53 7.59
CA THR A 324 -13.35 15.90 8.09
C THR A 324 -12.08 16.39 8.79
N HIS A 325 -11.86 17.69 8.67
CA HIS A 325 -10.74 18.38 9.29
C HIS A 325 -11.20 19.70 9.85
N TRP A 326 -10.64 20.11 10.99
CA TRP A 326 -10.94 21.39 11.60
C TRP A 326 -9.74 21.89 12.42
N ALA A 327 -9.22 23.05 12.03
CA ALA A 327 -8.15 23.76 12.73
C ALA A 327 -8.73 25.08 13.31
N PRO A 328 -9.34 25.04 14.51
CA PRO A 328 -9.94 26.23 15.13
C PRO A 328 -8.92 27.28 15.56
N THR A 329 -7.68 26.87 15.75
CA THR A 329 -6.54 27.69 16.12
C THR A 329 -5.29 27.22 15.36
N ASP A 330 -4.26 28.06 15.30
CA ASP A 330 -2.96 27.69 14.73
C ASP A 330 -2.25 26.55 15.52
N GLN A 331 -2.76 26.22 16.70
CA GLN A 331 -2.19 25.20 17.60
C GLN A 331 -2.94 23.89 17.57
N ASP A 332 -4.21 23.85 17.20
CA ASP A 332 -5.05 22.65 17.29
C ASP A 332 -5.53 22.21 15.91
N ASP A 333 -5.32 20.96 15.60
CA ASP A 333 -5.76 20.30 14.39
C ASP A 333 -6.55 19.03 14.75
N PHE A 334 -7.79 18.95 14.30
CA PHE A 334 -8.69 17.84 14.54
C PHE A 334 -9.08 17.19 13.24
N SER A 335 -8.97 15.89 13.16
CA SER A 335 -9.45 15.09 12.04
C SER A 335 -10.36 13.99 12.54
N LEU A 336 -11.51 13.81 11.87
CA LEU A 336 -12.44 12.71 12.12
C LEU A 336 -12.78 12.07 10.79
N ASN A 337 -12.48 10.77 10.65
CA ASN A 337 -12.69 10.03 9.43
C ASN A 337 -13.62 8.84 9.67
N PHE A 338 -14.46 8.56 8.67
CA PHE A 338 -15.32 7.39 8.60
C PHE A 338 -15.00 6.63 7.33
N HIS A 339 -14.82 5.33 7.45
CA HIS A 339 -14.53 4.45 6.32
C HIS A 339 -15.52 3.28 6.31
N TYR A 340 -16.08 3.01 5.15
CA TYR A 340 -16.92 1.84 4.88
C TYR A 340 -16.39 1.12 3.66
N TYR A 341 -16.05 -0.15 3.83
CA TYR A 341 -15.61 -1.04 2.76
C TYR A 341 -16.45 -2.31 2.79
N ASP A 342 -16.99 -2.69 1.63
CA ASP A 342 -17.73 -3.95 1.43
C ASP A 342 -17.22 -4.60 0.15
N ALA A 343 -16.88 -5.89 0.22
CA ALA A 343 -16.34 -6.58 -0.93
C ALA A 343 -16.74 -8.04 -0.98
N SER A 344 -16.96 -8.55 -2.18
CA SER A 344 -17.19 -9.95 -2.48
C SER A 344 -16.44 -10.35 -3.74
N ALA A 345 -15.76 -11.50 -3.71
CA ALA A 345 -15.09 -12.05 -4.87
C ALA A 345 -15.27 -13.57 -4.92
N ASP A 346 -15.66 -14.03 -6.07
CA ASP A 346 -15.73 -15.46 -6.37
C ASP A 346 -14.34 -16.03 -6.65
N MET A 347 -14.17 -17.31 -6.34
CA MET A 347 -12.88 -17.99 -6.45
C MET A 347 -12.99 -19.19 -7.39
N PRO A 348 -12.54 -19.05 -8.64
CA PRO A 348 -12.67 -20.11 -9.66
C PRO A 348 -11.78 -21.33 -9.41
N GLY A 349 -10.86 -21.27 -8.45
CA GLY A 349 -9.98 -22.37 -8.05
C GLY A 349 -8.70 -22.50 -8.89
N GLY A 350 -7.71 -23.17 -8.32
CA GLY A 350 -6.46 -23.55 -9.00
C GLY A 350 -6.66 -24.70 -9.97
N LEU A 351 -5.87 -24.75 -11.03
CA LEU A 351 -5.90 -25.77 -12.08
C LEU A 351 -4.78 -26.78 -11.87
N THR A 352 -5.05 -28.06 -12.10
CA THR A 352 -4.01 -29.08 -12.29
C THR A 352 -3.28 -28.82 -13.62
N GLN A 353 -2.08 -29.39 -13.80
CA GLN A 353 -1.35 -29.23 -15.06
C GLN A 353 -2.20 -29.68 -16.26
N LYS A 354 -2.89 -30.80 -16.15
CA LYS A 354 -3.76 -31.30 -17.22
C LYS A 354 -4.91 -30.34 -17.54
N GLN A 355 -5.59 -29.80 -16.51
CA GLN A 355 -6.68 -28.84 -16.73
C GLN A 355 -6.17 -27.57 -17.39
N TYR A 356 -4.98 -27.10 -16.98
CA TYR A 356 -4.36 -25.94 -17.59
C TYR A 356 -3.99 -26.17 -19.06
N ASP A 357 -3.42 -27.34 -19.38
CA ASP A 357 -3.05 -27.68 -20.77
C ASP A 357 -4.28 -27.81 -21.67
N ASP A 358 -5.37 -28.36 -21.15
CA ASP A 358 -6.64 -28.52 -21.87
C ASP A 358 -7.35 -27.15 -22.05
N LYS A 359 -7.46 -26.37 -20.94
CA LYS A 359 -8.17 -25.07 -20.90
C LYS A 359 -7.57 -24.15 -19.82
N PRO A 360 -6.63 -23.28 -20.17
CA PRO A 360 -5.87 -22.49 -19.20
C PRO A 360 -6.69 -21.50 -18.37
N TYR A 361 -7.93 -21.20 -18.77
CA TYR A 361 -8.81 -20.25 -18.07
C TYR A 361 -10.12 -20.87 -17.60
N ASP A 362 -10.22 -22.21 -17.58
CA ASP A 362 -11.38 -22.91 -17.02
C ASP A 362 -11.52 -22.66 -15.51
N SER A 363 -12.71 -22.89 -14.98
CA SER A 363 -13.06 -22.77 -13.57
C SER A 363 -13.43 -24.12 -13.00
N VAL A 364 -12.85 -24.48 -11.85
CA VAL A 364 -13.02 -25.80 -11.23
C VAL A 364 -13.76 -25.73 -9.89
N ARG A 365 -14.19 -24.52 -9.52
CA ARG A 365 -14.96 -24.23 -8.29
C ARG A 365 -16.17 -23.41 -8.68
N ASP A 366 -17.35 -23.82 -8.21
CA ASP A 366 -18.62 -23.17 -8.57
C ASP A 366 -19.25 -22.43 -7.38
N TYR A 367 -18.72 -22.61 -6.16
CA TYR A 367 -19.29 -22.06 -4.93
C TYR A 367 -18.28 -21.37 -4.04
N ASP A 368 -16.99 -21.47 -4.37
CA ASP A 368 -15.97 -20.84 -3.56
C ASP A 368 -16.09 -19.32 -3.71
N ASN A 369 -16.24 -18.65 -2.58
CA ASN A 369 -16.41 -17.20 -2.50
C ASN A 369 -15.70 -16.68 -1.25
N PHE A 370 -15.24 -15.45 -1.35
CA PHE A 370 -14.73 -14.67 -0.24
C PHE A 370 -15.45 -13.34 -0.16
N SER A 371 -15.90 -12.96 1.02
CA SER A 371 -16.53 -11.67 1.25
C SER A 371 -15.99 -11.02 2.52
N GLY A 372 -16.03 -9.70 2.56
CA GLY A 372 -15.61 -8.95 3.72
C GLY A 372 -16.26 -7.58 3.78
N ARG A 373 -16.43 -7.10 5.00
CA ARG A 373 -16.91 -5.75 5.28
C ARG A 373 -16.09 -5.15 6.41
N ARG A 374 -15.80 -3.86 6.31
CA ARG A 374 -15.13 -3.10 7.35
C ARG A 374 -15.81 -1.76 7.54
N LYS A 375 -15.91 -1.33 8.78
CA LYS A 375 -16.37 -0.01 9.19
C LYS A 375 -15.37 0.54 10.18
N ASP A 376 -14.81 1.69 9.86
CA ASP A 376 -13.85 2.37 10.71
C ASP A 376 -14.35 3.74 11.10
N VAL A 377 -13.99 4.14 12.30
CA VAL A 377 -13.96 5.54 12.70
C VAL A 377 -12.61 5.83 13.33
N SER A 378 -11.98 6.91 12.91
CA SER A 378 -10.73 7.38 13.50
C SER A 378 -10.83 8.86 13.82
N PHE A 379 -10.24 9.22 14.97
CA PHE A 379 -10.11 10.59 15.43
C PHE A 379 -8.65 10.87 15.71
N LYS A 380 -8.14 11.95 15.15
CA LYS A 380 -6.79 12.43 15.38
C LYS A 380 -6.83 13.87 15.85
N TRP A 381 -6.10 14.16 16.92
CA TRP A 381 -5.87 15.51 17.42
C TRP A 381 -4.38 15.74 17.48
N ILE A 382 -3.94 16.81 16.84
CA ILE A 382 -2.57 17.32 16.92
C ILE A 382 -2.63 18.67 17.59
N ARG A 383 -1.76 18.87 18.58
CA ARG A 383 -1.60 20.14 19.29
C ARG A 383 -0.15 20.59 19.26
N GLN A 384 0.09 21.75 18.69
CA GLN A 384 1.35 22.45 18.83
C GLN A 384 1.35 23.19 20.18
N ILE A 385 2.02 22.64 21.20
CA ILE A 385 2.05 23.20 22.56
C ILE A 385 2.90 24.46 22.58
N ASP A 386 4.05 24.42 21.94
CA ASP A 386 4.98 25.53 21.69
C ASP A 386 5.74 25.24 20.37
N GLU A 387 6.58 26.18 19.92
CA GLU A 387 7.34 26.07 18.65
C GLU A 387 8.16 24.78 18.54
N ARG A 388 8.47 24.13 19.67
CA ARG A 388 9.34 22.97 19.78
C ARG A 388 8.68 21.72 20.31
N THR A 389 7.39 21.79 20.68
CA THR A 389 6.69 20.67 21.34
C THR A 389 5.35 20.43 20.67
N GLN A 390 5.16 19.23 20.18
CA GLN A 390 3.90 18.76 19.61
C GLN A 390 3.38 17.56 20.38
N ALA A 391 2.08 17.54 20.63
CA ALA A 391 1.35 16.37 21.13
C ALA A 391 0.37 15.88 20.09
N GLU A 392 0.16 14.58 20.03
CA GLU A 392 -0.79 13.93 19.13
C GLU A 392 -1.53 12.82 19.87
N ILE A 393 -2.80 12.63 19.54
CA ILE A 393 -3.57 11.47 19.95
C ILE A 393 -4.31 10.95 18.72
N LEU A 394 -4.04 9.69 18.37
CA LEU A 394 -4.83 8.94 17.40
C LEU A 394 -5.71 7.94 18.18
N THR A 395 -7.00 7.92 17.89
CA THR A 395 -7.95 6.94 18.44
C THR A 395 -8.77 6.36 17.30
N TYR A 396 -8.97 5.05 17.29
CA TYR A 396 -9.74 4.39 16.24
C TYR A 396 -10.54 3.22 16.78
N TYR A 397 -11.66 2.97 16.12
CA TYR A 397 -12.47 1.77 16.29
C TYR A 397 -12.82 1.19 14.94
N THR A 398 -12.63 -0.12 14.82
CA THR A 398 -12.91 -0.89 13.62
C THR A 398 -13.86 -2.03 13.94
N ASP A 399 -14.94 -2.18 13.19
CA ASP A 399 -15.82 -3.35 13.13
C ASP A 399 -15.67 -4.02 11.78
N SER A 400 -15.32 -5.28 11.78
CA SER A 400 -15.03 -6.00 10.55
C SER A 400 -15.67 -7.38 10.51
N PHE A 401 -16.09 -7.76 9.31
CA PHE A 401 -16.58 -9.10 9.01
C PHE A 401 -15.80 -9.70 7.86
N ARG A 402 -15.53 -11.00 7.96
CA ARG A 402 -14.92 -11.80 6.91
C ARG A 402 -15.69 -13.10 6.77
N GLY A 403 -16.15 -13.39 5.56
CA GLY A 403 -16.77 -14.67 5.22
C GLY A 403 -15.99 -15.38 4.13
N SER A 404 -15.89 -16.69 4.21
CA SER A 404 -15.46 -17.50 3.08
C SER A 404 -16.30 -18.77 3.00
N THR A 405 -16.71 -19.11 1.79
CA THR A 405 -17.35 -20.37 1.45
C THR A 405 -16.39 -21.14 0.58
N ILE A 406 -16.01 -22.34 1.01
CA ILE A 406 -14.93 -23.11 0.35
C ILE A 406 -15.37 -24.57 0.23
N ALA A 407 -15.34 -25.10 -0.99
CA ALA A 407 -15.51 -26.52 -1.25
C ALA A 407 -14.26 -27.29 -0.84
N ALA A 408 -14.44 -28.44 -0.22
CA ALA A 408 -13.35 -29.36 0.07
C ALA A 408 -12.63 -29.79 -1.22
N ARG A 409 -11.38 -30.24 -1.09
CA ARG A 409 -10.56 -30.65 -2.25
C ARG A 409 -11.25 -31.74 -3.10
N ASP A 410 -11.93 -32.68 -2.47
CA ASP A 410 -12.69 -33.74 -3.13
C ASP A 410 -14.09 -33.31 -3.62
N GLN A 411 -14.43 -32.03 -3.43
CA GLN A 411 -15.71 -31.41 -3.79
C GLN A 411 -16.95 -32.13 -3.25
N LYS A 412 -16.82 -32.78 -2.09
CA LYS A 412 -17.95 -33.45 -1.44
C LYS A 412 -18.61 -32.64 -0.34
N THR A 413 -17.95 -31.62 0.12
CA THR A 413 -18.46 -30.73 1.16
C THR A 413 -18.18 -29.27 0.84
N LEU A 414 -19.06 -28.38 1.28
CA LEU A 414 -18.97 -26.94 1.22
C LEU A 414 -18.98 -26.38 2.64
N SER A 415 -17.91 -25.73 3.04
CA SER A 415 -17.77 -25.16 4.38
C SER A 415 -17.87 -23.64 4.32
N SER A 416 -18.56 -23.07 5.30
CA SER A 416 -18.69 -21.63 5.51
C SER A 416 -17.94 -21.22 6.77
N TYR A 417 -17.13 -20.16 6.69
CA TYR A 417 -16.25 -19.66 7.75
C TYR A 417 -16.49 -18.17 8.01
N PRO A 418 -17.66 -17.78 8.56
CA PRO A 418 -17.91 -16.39 8.94
C PRO A 418 -17.12 -16.04 10.19
N ARG A 419 -16.50 -14.85 10.16
CA ARG A 419 -15.73 -14.30 11.29
C ARG A 419 -16.06 -12.83 11.45
N SER A 420 -16.33 -12.44 12.69
CA SER A 420 -16.50 -11.04 13.08
C SER A 420 -15.34 -10.60 13.95
N TYR A 421 -14.91 -9.36 13.78
CA TYR A 421 -13.80 -8.77 14.50
C TYR A 421 -14.14 -7.37 14.98
N TYR A 422 -13.50 -6.94 16.07
CA TYR A 422 -13.36 -5.52 16.36
C TYR A 422 -11.93 -5.21 16.80
N THR A 423 -11.53 -3.98 16.57
CA THR A 423 -10.25 -3.44 17.03
C THR A 423 -10.49 -2.03 17.58
N LEU A 424 -9.96 -1.75 18.77
CA LEU A 424 -9.95 -0.44 19.40
C LEU A 424 -8.49 -0.05 19.68
N GLY A 425 -8.07 1.14 19.26
CA GLY A 425 -6.74 1.67 19.54
C GLY A 425 -6.77 3.09 20.08
N VAL A 426 -5.82 3.38 20.97
CA VAL A 426 -5.55 4.74 21.49
C VAL A 426 -4.05 4.94 21.54
N GLU A 427 -3.57 5.94 20.80
CA GLU A 427 -2.14 6.17 20.55
C GLU A 427 -1.75 7.63 20.82
N PRO A 428 -1.50 8.03 22.08
CA PRO A 428 -0.91 9.33 22.39
C PRO A 428 0.59 9.34 22.11
N ARG A 429 1.09 10.47 21.63
CA ARG A 429 2.50 10.75 21.41
C ARG A 429 2.83 12.20 21.73
N VAL A 430 4.04 12.43 22.24
CA VAL A 430 4.61 13.75 22.44
C VAL A 430 6.02 13.77 21.84
N SER A 431 6.29 14.78 21.02
CA SER A 431 7.61 15.02 20.43
C SER A 431 8.10 16.42 20.83
N ARG A 432 9.38 16.53 21.19
CA ARG A 432 10.00 17.79 21.55
C ARG A 432 11.40 17.93 20.95
N VAL A 433 11.63 19.09 20.34
CA VAL A 433 12.95 19.49 19.83
C VAL A 433 13.68 20.35 20.86
N PHE A 434 14.96 20.10 21.06
CA PHE A 434 15.83 20.88 21.93
C PHE A 434 17.28 20.81 21.47
N ASP A 435 18.07 21.82 21.86
CA ASP A 435 19.49 21.89 21.53
C ASP A 435 20.33 21.50 22.73
N VAL A 436 21.31 20.64 22.52
CA VAL A 436 22.30 20.24 23.55
C VAL A 436 23.70 20.41 22.99
N GLY A 437 24.37 21.49 23.34
CA GLY A 437 25.67 21.85 22.78
C GLY A 437 25.59 22.00 21.24
N PRO A 438 26.34 21.22 20.48
CA PRO A 438 26.36 21.33 19.02
C PRO A 438 25.24 20.45 18.35
N THR A 439 24.37 19.82 19.13
CA THR A 439 23.36 18.89 18.60
C THR A 439 21.98 19.47 18.69
N THR A 440 21.16 19.26 17.66
CA THR A 440 19.71 19.40 17.71
C THR A 440 19.10 18.01 17.91
N GLN A 441 18.20 17.88 18.86
CA GLN A 441 17.60 16.60 19.22
C GLN A 441 16.08 16.69 19.19
N GLU A 442 15.44 15.71 18.60
CA GLU A 442 13.98 15.50 18.68
C GLU A 442 13.70 14.20 19.43
N VAL A 443 13.20 14.31 20.66
CA VAL A 443 12.75 13.16 21.44
C VAL A 443 11.26 12.97 21.23
N SER A 444 10.88 11.76 20.88
CA SER A 444 9.49 11.32 20.78
C SER A 444 9.22 10.20 21.79
N VAL A 445 8.14 10.35 22.53
CA VAL A 445 7.63 9.32 23.45
C VAL A 445 6.19 9.03 23.09
N GLY A 446 5.88 7.77 22.88
CA GLY A 446 4.53 7.35 22.57
C GLY A 446 4.09 6.13 23.34
N TYR A 447 2.77 6.00 23.43
CA TYR A 447 2.09 4.86 24.03
C TYR A 447 1.01 4.38 23.07
N ARG A 448 0.78 3.09 23.02
CA ARG A 448 -0.37 2.51 22.33
C ARG A 448 -1.08 1.50 23.23
N TYR A 449 -2.36 1.69 23.41
CA TYR A 449 -3.28 0.65 23.86
C TYR A 449 -4.04 0.11 22.67
N LEU A 450 -4.04 -1.21 22.49
CA LEU A 450 -4.83 -1.87 21.47
C LEU A 450 -5.56 -3.06 22.05
N LYS A 451 -6.86 -3.14 21.75
CA LYS A 451 -7.71 -4.26 22.09
C LYS A 451 -8.41 -4.77 20.85
N GLU A 452 -8.32 -6.07 20.62
CA GLU A 452 -8.98 -6.72 19.50
C GLU A 452 -9.66 -8.01 19.91
N ALA A 453 -10.69 -8.40 19.18
CA ALA A 453 -11.31 -9.71 19.36
C ALA A 453 -11.86 -10.28 18.06
N MET A 454 -12.02 -11.59 18.04
CA MET A 454 -12.53 -12.38 16.93
C MET A 454 -13.57 -13.36 17.42
N HIS A 455 -14.65 -13.57 16.64
CA HIS A 455 -15.60 -14.66 16.80
C HIS A 455 -15.83 -15.36 15.46
N GLU A 456 -15.67 -16.69 15.44
CA GLU A 456 -15.87 -17.55 14.29
C GLU A 456 -16.90 -18.64 14.61
N GLN A 457 -17.91 -18.80 13.69
CA GLN A 457 -18.81 -19.94 13.71
C GLN A 457 -18.79 -20.63 12.35
N SER A 458 -18.22 -21.81 12.25
CA SER A 458 -18.08 -22.51 10.98
C SER A 458 -19.10 -23.61 10.84
N SER A 459 -19.72 -23.70 9.66
CA SER A 459 -20.73 -24.71 9.31
C SER A 459 -20.39 -25.42 8.01
N ARG A 460 -21.02 -26.55 7.76
CA ARG A 460 -20.71 -27.39 6.58
C ARG A 460 -21.97 -28.02 5.97
N LEU A 461 -22.02 -28.04 4.63
CA LEU A 461 -23.01 -28.74 3.82
C LEU A 461 -22.34 -29.84 3.00
N ALA A 462 -23.09 -30.86 2.61
CA ALA A 462 -22.65 -31.82 1.60
C ALA A 462 -22.79 -31.21 0.20
N LEU A 463 -21.91 -31.61 -0.72
CA LEU A 463 -22.07 -31.40 -2.16
C LEU A 463 -22.45 -32.73 -2.80
N VAL A 464 -23.66 -32.82 -3.31
CA VAL A 464 -24.17 -34.00 -4.02
C VAL A 464 -24.48 -33.61 -5.46
N ASN A 465 -23.85 -34.26 -6.42
CA ASN A 465 -23.92 -33.85 -7.84
C ASN A 465 -23.63 -32.37 -8.05
N ASN A 466 -22.60 -31.85 -7.36
CA ASN A 466 -22.20 -30.45 -7.37
C ASN A 466 -23.30 -29.47 -6.90
N GLN A 467 -24.22 -29.92 -6.03
CA GLN A 467 -25.26 -29.08 -5.43
C GLN A 467 -25.13 -29.12 -3.91
N PRO A 468 -25.17 -27.96 -3.21
CA PRO A 468 -25.21 -27.95 -1.76
C PRO A 468 -26.49 -28.59 -1.23
N VAL A 469 -26.33 -29.61 -0.41
CA VAL A 469 -27.43 -30.39 0.13
C VAL A 469 -27.28 -30.55 1.64
N VAL A 470 -28.37 -30.38 2.36
CA VAL A 470 -28.46 -30.73 3.77
C VAL A 470 -28.57 -32.25 3.89
N THR A 471 -27.69 -32.86 4.63
CA THR A 471 -27.72 -34.31 4.93
C THR A 471 -27.71 -34.51 6.44
N PRO A 472 -28.07 -35.71 6.94
CA PRO A 472 -27.99 -35.98 8.39
C PRO A 472 -26.62 -35.81 9.01
N THR A 473 -25.56 -35.88 8.20
CA THR A 473 -24.14 -35.69 8.65
C THR A 473 -23.55 -34.32 8.27
N SER A 474 -24.30 -33.54 7.52
CA SER A 474 -23.90 -32.17 7.13
C SER A 474 -25.14 -31.33 6.89
N ASP A 475 -25.80 -30.98 7.98
CA ASP A 475 -27.08 -30.26 8.04
C ASP A 475 -26.93 -28.77 8.18
N GLY A 476 -25.72 -28.25 7.92
CA GLY A 476 -25.38 -26.85 8.15
C GLY A 476 -25.12 -26.50 9.62
N HIS A 477 -25.04 -27.52 10.49
CA HIS A 477 -24.74 -27.31 11.90
C HIS A 477 -23.36 -26.68 12.08
N VAL A 478 -23.22 -25.99 13.19
CA VAL A 478 -21.94 -25.38 13.59
C VAL A 478 -21.02 -26.52 14.09
N PHE A 479 -19.95 -26.77 13.35
CA PHE A 479 -18.92 -27.74 13.74
C PHE A 479 -17.72 -27.08 14.42
N GLN A 480 -17.68 -25.75 14.47
CA GLN A 480 -16.61 -24.96 15.07
C GLN A 480 -17.17 -23.62 15.56
N ASP A 481 -16.95 -23.31 16.82
CA ASP A 481 -17.32 -22.02 17.45
C ASP A 481 -16.14 -21.56 18.31
N ARG A 482 -15.53 -20.44 17.94
CA ARG A 482 -14.25 -19.96 18.48
C ARG A 482 -14.29 -18.48 18.76
N THR A 483 -13.63 -18.09 19.86
CA THR A 483 -13.34 -16.68 20.14
C THR A 483 -11.85 -16.52 20.40
N GLY A 484 -11.31 -15.39 19.96
CA GLY A 484 -9.97 -14.96 20.27
C GLY A 484 -9.99 -13.50 20.72
N GLY A 485 -9.09 -13.10 21.59
CA GLY A 485 -8.95 -11.74 22.03
C GLY A 485 -7.49 -11.40 22.30
N THR A 486 -7.07 -10.18 22.04
CA THR A 486 -5.74 -9.68 22.41
C THR A 486 -5.87 -8.30 23.02
N GLU A 487 -5.16 -8.08 24.14
CA GLU A 487 -4.89 -6.76 24.68
C GLU A 487 -3.38 -6.51 24.65
N ALA A 488 -2.98 -5.40 24.02
CA ALA A 488 -1.60 -5.02 23.89
C ALA A 488 -1.35 -3.59 24.38
N ASN A 489 -0.29 -3.45 25.15
CA ASN A 489 0.22 -2.17 25.65
C ASN A 489 1.64 -1.99 25.13
N SER A 490 1.89 -0.90 24.43
CA SER A 490 3.20 -0.60 23.86
C SER A 490 3.66 0.77 24.31
N VAL A 491 4.91 0.86 24.72
CA VAL A 491 5.57 2.15 25.03
C VAL A 491 6.83 2.23 24.18
N TYR A 492 7.05 3.38 23.58
CA TYR A 492 8.29 3.61 22.85
C TYR A 492 8.90 4.98 23.12
N VAL A 493 10.19 5.06 22.94
CA VAL A 493 10.95 6.29 22.89
C VAL A 493 11.98 6.22 21.78
N ASP A 494 12.08 7.28 21.02
CA ASP A 494 13.19 7.50 20.08
C ASP A 494 13.73 8.91 20.24
N ASN A 495 15.01 9.10 19.86
CA ASN A 495 15.67 10.40 19.89
C ASN A 495 16.45 10.61 18.59
N LYS A 496 15.93 11.45 17.70
CA LYS A 496 16.66 11.88 16.51
C LYS A 496 17.68 12.94 16.90
N ILE A 497 18.95 12.67 16.71
CA ILE A 497 20.08 13.51 17.08
C ILE A 497 20.78 13.97 15.80
N ASP A 498 20.70 15.26 15.48
CA ASP A 498 21.42 15.87 14.37
C ASP A 498 22.68 16.54 14.90
N VAL A 499 23.87 16.15 14.37
CA VAL A 499 25.19 16.68 14.74
C VAL A 499 26.10 16.75 13.51
N GLY A 500 26.42 17.96 13.06
CA GLY A 500 27.14 18.17 11.81
C GLY A 500 26.44 17.45 10.65
N ASN A 501 27.14 16.55 9.95
CA ASN A 501 26.59 15.78 8.85
C ASN A 501 25.96 14.45 9.26
N TRP A 502 25.76 14.20 10.55
CA TRP A 502 25.20 12.96 11.06
C TRP A 502 23.81 13.17 11.63
N THR A 503 22.91 12.24 11.30
CA THR A 503 21.66 12.03 12.01
C THR A 503 21.71 10.64 12.63
N ILE A 504 21.55 10.54 13.96
CA ILE A 504 21.59 9.29 14.72
C ILE A 504 20.30 9.16 15.50
N THR A 505 19.59 8.06 15.32
CA THR A 505 18.28 7.83 15.95
C THR A 505 18.28 6.52 16.74
N PRO A 506 18.74 6.50 18.01
CA PRO A 506 18.46 5.39 18.90
C PRO A 506 16.98 5.38 19.32
N GLY A 507 16.44 4.18 19.47
CA GLY A 507 15.07 4.01 19.93
C GLY A 507 14.85 2.65 20.59
N ILE A 508 13.80 2.54 21.37
CA ILE A 508 13.35 1.29 21.96
C ILE A 508 11.85 1.28 22.11
N ARG A 509 11.26 0.13 21.85
CA ARG A 509 9.84 -0.15 22.06
C ARG A 509 9.70 -1.34 23.01
N PHE A 510 8.72 -1.28 23.89
CA PHE A 510 8.29 -2.39 24.73
C PHE A 510 6.86 -2.75 24.39
N GLU A 511 6.63 -4.01 24.15
CA GLU A 511 5.28 -4.58 23.95
C GLU A 511 4.94 -5.50 25.12
N HIS A 512 3.77 -5.31 25.73
CA HIS A 512 3.15 -6.25 26.66
C HIS A 512 1.84 -6.73 26.04
N ILE A 513 1.76 -8.03 25.75
CA ILE A 513 0.69 -8.63 24.96
C ILE A 513 0.07 -9.76 25.76
N SER A 514 -1.26 -9.74 25.90
CA SER A 514 -2.05 -10.84 26.43
C SER A 514 -3.02 -11.32 25.38
N THR A 515 -2.95 -12.59 24.99
CA THR A 515 -3.81 -13.19 23.97
C THR A 515 -4.55 -14.39 24.52
N ASP A 516 -5.87 -14.37 24.36
CA ASP A 516 -6.79 -15.43 24.78
C ASP A 516 -7.39 -16.14 23.57
N TRP A 517 -7.60 -17.45 23.74
CA TRP A 517 -8.28 -18.28 22.77
C TRP A 517 -9.25 -19.23 23.45
N HIS A 518 -10.47 -19.33 22.92
CA HIS A 518 -11.50 -20.20 23.45
C HIS A 518 -12.21 -20.96 22.31
N ASP A 519 -12.03 -22.29 22.27
CA ASP A 519 -12.84 -23.21 21.48
C ASP A 519 -14.04 -23.68 22.30
N ARG A 520 -15.25 -23.32 21.89
CA ARG A 520 -16.48 -23.73 22.56
C ARG A 520 -16.84 -25.17 22.20
N ALA A 521 -17.55 -25.83 23.07
CA ALA A 521 -18.05 -27.18 22.82
C ALA A 521 -19.00 -27.20 21.62
N VAL A 522 -18.70 -27.98 20.60
CA VAL A 522 -19.52 -28.20 19.40
C VAL A 522 -19.65 -29.70 19.11
N LEU A 523 -20.48 -30.07 18.15
CA LEU A 523 -20.49 -31.39 17.57
C LEU A 523 -19.56 -31.45 16.36
N ASP A 524 -18.71 -32.46 16.30
CA ASP A 524 -17.93 -32.70 15.09
C ASP A 524 -18.81 -33.23 13.93
N THR A 525 -18.21 -33.42 12.78
CA THR A 525 -18.93 -33.95 11.59
C THR A 525 -19.49 -35.37 11.76
N ALA A 526 -19.06 -36.08 12.79
CA ALA A 526 -19.57 -37.42 13.16
C ALA A 526 -20.63 -37.36 14.27
N GLY A 527 -21.01 -36.16 14.73
CA GLY A 527 -21.95 -35.94 15.82
C GLY A 527 -21.36 -36.18 17.22
N LYS A 528 -20.06 -36.33 17.36
CA LYS A 528 -19.37 -36.46 18.62
C LYS A 528 -19.06 -35.08 19.23
N ARG A 529 -19.30 -34.91 20.50
CA ARG A 529 -18.99 -33.69 21.21
C ARG A 529 -17.49 -33.46 21.29
N VAL A 530 -17.05 -32.33 20.78
CA VAL A 530 -15.69 -31.82 20.95
C VAL A 530 -15.67 -30.99 22.23
N PRO A 531 -14.77 -31.29 23.19
CA PRO A 531 -14.70 -30.54 24.44
C PRO A 531 -14.20 -29.10 24.23
N GLU A 532 -14.57 -28.22 25.14
CA GLU A 532 -14.04 -26.89 25.23
C GLU A 532 -12.53 -26.86 25.49
N LYS A 533 -11.84 -25.87 24.90
CA LYS A 533 -10.44 -25.60 25.17
C LYS A 533 -10.23 -24.11 25.35
N ASN A 534 -9.56 -23.74 26.43
CA ASN A 534 -9.17 -22.37 26.74
C ASN A 534 -7.65 -22.27 26.77
N ARG A 535 -7.11 -21.19 26.22
CA ARG A 535 -5.69 -20.89 26.24
C ARG A 535 -5.48 -19.41 26.43
N SER A 536 -4.44 -19.03 27.17
CA SER A 536 -4.00 -17.66 27.36
C SER A 536 -2.50 -17.62 27.34
N ILE A 537 -1.93 -16.66 26.65
CA ILE A 537 -0.49 -16.44 26.59
C ILE A 537 -0.22 -14.96 26.82
N GLU A 538 0.78 -14.67 27.65
CA GLU A 538 1.34 -13.35 27.84
C GLU A 538 2.78 -13.31 27.32
N SER A 539 3.13 -12.21 26.66
CA SER A 539 4.51 -11.97 26.20
C SER A 539 4.94 -10.52 26.45
N ASN A 540 6.27 -10.35 26.61
CA ASN A 540 6.90 -9.07 26.83
C ASN A 540 8.09 -8.94 25.90
N GLU A 541 8.02 -8.00 24.95
CA GLU A 541 9.00 -7.89 23.87
C GLU A 541 9.73 -6.53 23.93
N PRO A 542 10.99 -6.50 24.33
CA PRO A 542 11.86 -5.34 24.15
C PRO A 542 12.42 -5.30 22.72
N LEU A 543 12.19 -4.20 22.01
CA LEU A 543 12.52 -4.03 20.60
C LEU A 543 13.44 -2.80 20.41
N PRO A 544 14.75 -2.94 20.63
CA PRO A 544 15.72 -1.88 20.37
C PRO A 544 15.95 -1.66 18.87
N ALA A 545 16.18 -0.39 18.51
CA ALA A 545 16.56 0.01 17.16
C ALA A 545 17.60 1.15 17.21
N LEU A 546 18.42 1.21 16.16
CA LEU A 546 19.38 2.28 15.94
C LEU A 546 19.47 2.58 14.45
N SER A 547 19.18 3.81 14.07
CA SER A 547 19.40 4.29 12.71
C SER A 547 20.47 5.35 12.68
N VAL A 548 21.31 5.32 11.66
CA VAL A 548 22.38 6.30 11.43
C VAL A 548 22.34 6.75 9.99
N MET A 549 22.36 8.06 9.76
CA MET A 549 22.50 8.64 8.43
C MET A 549 23.67 9.60 8.39
N TYR A 550 24.41 9.59 7.29
CA TYR A 550 25.45 10.53 7.00
C TYR A 550 25.10 11.33 5.73
N HIS A 551 25.04 12.64 5.85
CA HIS A 551 24.73 13.58 4.78
C HIS A 551 26.03 13.94 4.05
N LEU A 552 26.33 13.27 2.92
CA LEU A 552 27.47 13.61 2.06
C LEU A 552 27.24 14.96 1.37
N SER A 553 26.01 15.20 0.96
CA SER A 553 25.49 16.47 0.42
C SER A 553 23.97 16.50 0.60
N ASP A 554 23.32 17.58 0.17
CA ASP A 554 21.84 17.64 0.16
C ASP A 554 21.25 16.55 -0.72
N ALA A 555 21.86 16.26 -1.86
CA ALA A 555 21.42 15.23 -2.78
C ALA A 555 21.84 13.80 -2.38
N TRP A 556 22.91 13.63 -1.61
CA TRP A 556 23.50 12.30 -1.39
C TRP A 556 23.57 11.94 0.08
N LYS A 557 22.91 10.82 0.45
CA LYS A 557 22.83 10.29 1.81
C LYS A 557 23.36 8.85 1.86
N LEU A 558 24.03 8.51 2.97
CA LEU A 558 24.35 7.14 3.35
C LEU A 558 23.58 6.81 4.61
N PHE A 559 23.08 5.59 4.75
CA PHE A 559 22.37 5.18 5.95
C PHE A 559 22.72 3.74 6.36
N ALA A 560 22.58 3.47 7.65
CA ALA A 560 22.70 2.13 8.22
C ALA A 560 21.72 1.96 9.38
N ASN A 561 21.10 0.77 9.48
CA ASN A 561 20.10 0.47 10.49
C ASN A 561 20.37 -0.87 11.16
N TYR A 562 20.05 -0.90 12.44
CA TYR A 562 19.81 -2.11 13.20
C TYR A 562 18.46 -2.02 13.87
N GLU A 563 17.64 -3.04 13.75
CA GLU A 563 16.38 -3.12 14.50
C GLU A 563 16.06 -4.53 14.92
N THR A 564 15.35 -4.64 16.04
CA THR A 564 14.69 -5.86 16.47
C THR A 564 13.19 -5.70 16.24
N SER A 565 12.59 -6.69 15.62
CA SER A 565 11.16 -6.75 15.34
C SER A 565 10.59 -8.11 15.74
N PHE A 566 9.26 -8.22 15.78
CA PHE A 566 8.62 -9.45 16.20
C PHE A 566 7.34 -9.75 15.40
N GLY A 567 6.96 -11.03 15.38
CA GLY A 567 5.66 -11.49 14.94
C GLY A 567 4.88 -12.05 16.12
N SER A 568 3.69 -11.48 16.40
CA SER A 568 2.84 -11.93 17.49
C SER A 568 2.26 -13.32 17.25
N LEU A 569 1.88 -14.00 18.31
CA LEU A 569 1.16 -15.27 18.26
C LEU A 569 -0.26 -15.06 17.70
N GLN A 570 -0.62 -15.85 16.72
CA GLN A 570 -1.89 -15.72 16.03
C GLN A 570 -2.94 -16.68 16.62
N TYR A 571 -4.20 -16.31 16.55
CA TYR A 571 -5.31 -17.11 17.11
C TYR A 571 -5.32 -18.55 16.64
N PHE A 572 -5.09 -18.79 15.34
CA PHE A 572 -5.09 -20.16 14.81
C PHE A 572 -3.89 -20.99 15.30
N GLN A 573 -2.77 -20.38 15.64
CA GLN A 573 -1.60 -21.05 16.22
C GLN A 573 -1.91 -21.55 17.62
N LEU A 574 -2.71 -20.80 18.39
CA LEU A 574 -3.21 -21.22 19.69
C LEU A 574 -4.30 -22.33 19.58
N GLY A 575 -5.10 -22.29 18.50
CA GLY A 575 -6.22 -23.22 18.26
C GLY A 575 -5.82 -24.56 17.67
N GLN A 576 -4.76 -24.63 16.86
CA GLN A 576 -4.28 -25.86 16.23
C GLN A 576 -3.26 -26.58 17.12
N GLY A 577 -3.70 -27.15 18.21
CA GLY A 577 -2.88 -28.06 19.01
C GLY A 577 -3.29 -29.49 18.74
N GLY A 578 -2.31 -30.41 18.69
CA GLY A 578 -2.53 -31.83 18.67
C GLY A 578 -3.33 -32.32 19.87
N SER A 579 -3.61 -33.63 19.93
CA SER A 579 -4.37 -34.30 21.01
C SER A 579 -3.75 -34.13 22.41
N GLY A 580 -2.57 -33.57 22.55
CA GLY A 580 -1.90 -33.25 23.80
C GLY A 580 -1.84 -31.75 24.03
N ASP A 581 -2.20 -31.33 25.21
CA ASP A 581 -2.19 -29.95 25.74
C ASP A 581 -0.83 -29.20 25.68
N GLN A 582 0.15 -29.71 24.93
CA GLN A 582 1.52 -29.24 25.00
C GLN A 582 1.84 -27.99 24.17
N THR A 583 1.01 -27.61 23.22
CA THR A 583 1.36 -26.59 22.23
C THR A 583 1.11 -25.15 22.66
N ALA A 584 0.29 -24.93 23.68
CA ALA A 584 0.09 -23.56 24.19
C ALA A 584 1.09 -23.15 25.28
N ASN A 585 1.64 -24.11 26.01
CA ASN A 585 2.63 -23.84 27.04
C ASN A 585 4.03 -23.82 26.45
N GLY A 586 4.53 -22.63 26.09
CA GLY A 586 5.89 -22.43 25.63
C GLY A 586 6.03 -21.90 24.20
N LEU A 587 4.92 -21.54 23.52
CA LEU A 587 5.03 -20.76 22.30
C LEU A 587 5.42 -19.31 22.65
N GLU A 588 6.41 -18.80 21.92
CA GLU A 588 6.88 -17.42 22.03
C GLU A 588 6.62 -16.67 20.72
N PRO A 589 6.49 -15.34 20.76
CA PRO A 589 6.49 -14.54 19.56
C PRO A 589 7.76 -14.77 18.72
N GLU A 590 7.59 -14.74 17.40
CA GLU A 590 8.70 -14.80 16.46
C GLU A 590 9.57 -13.54 16.59
N LYS A 591 10.91 -13.67 16.47
CA LYS A 591 11.86 -12.55 16.62
C LYS A 591 12.78 -12.43 15.42
N ALA A 592 13.00 -11.20 14.98
CA ALA A 592 13.91 -10.91 13.90
C ALA A 592 14.88 -9.78 14.25
N LYS A 593 16.11 -9.90 13.77
CA LYS A 593 17.13 -8.85 13.80
C LYS A 593 17.43 -8.46 12.37
N THR A 594 17.16 -7.22 12.05
CA THR A 594 17.38 -6.66 10.71
C THR A 594 18.57 -5.74 10.72
N TYR A 595 19.46 -5.93 9.77
CA TYR A 595 20.62 -5.08 9.49
C TYR A 595 20.48 -4.54 8.07
N GLU A 596 20.72 -3.25 7.92
CA GLU A 596 20.59 -2.58 6.64
C GLU A 596 21.72 -1.56 6.46
N ILE A 597 22.25 -1.48 5.26
CA ILE A 597 23.13 -0.39 4.83
C ILE A 597 22.75 0.04 3.43
N GLY A 598 22.65 1.33 3.20
CA GLY A 598 22.25 1.84 1.89
C GLY A 598 22.75 3.23 1.58
N THR A 599 22.48 3.62 0.36
CA THR A 599 22.78 4.96 -0.14
C THR A 599 21.60 5.45 -0.98
N ARG A 600 21.29 6.73 -0.85
CA ARG A 600 20.26 7.42 -1.62
C ARG A 600 20.83 8.67 -2.22
N TYR A 601 20.61 8.85 -3.50
CA TYR A 601 20.92 10.07 -4.25
C TYR A 601 19.66 10.57 -4.94
N ASN A 602 19.45 11.88 -4.93
CA ASN A 602 18.37 12.51 -5.65
C ASN A 602 18.70 13.95 -5.96
N ASP A 603 18.68 14.30 -7.26
CA ASP A 603 18.78 15.66 -7.77
C ASP A 603 17.71 15.90 -8.85
N ASP A 604 17.79 17.02 -9.56
CA ASP A 604 16.83 17.39 -10.60
C ASP A 604 16.92 16.52 -11.87
N VAL A 605 17.99 15.76 -12.06
CA VAL A 605 18.25 14.93 -13.25
C VAL A 605 18.01 13.45 -12.99
N TRP A 606 18.50 12.93 -11.86
CA TRP A 606 18.34 11.53 -11.54
C TRP A 606 18.24 11.28 -10.04
N GLY A 607 17.62 10.20 -9.72
CA GLY A 607 17.56 9.74 -8.36
C GLY A 607 17.62 8.22 -8.30
N GLY A 608 18.12 7.73 -7.18
CA GLY A 608 18.20 6.29 -6.96
C GLY A 608 18.56 5.92 -5.54
N GLU A 609 18.27 4.68 -5.20
CA GLU A 609 18.57 4.09 -3.91
C GLU A 609 19.16 2.69 -4.14
N VAL A 610 20.18 2.36 -3.36
CA VAL A 610 20.70 1.00 -3.28
C VAL A 610 20.80 0.62 -1.82
N THR A 611 20.22 -0.52 -1.45
CA THR A 611 20.19 -1.03 -0.08
C THR A 611 20.60 -2.48 -0.05
N LEU A 612 21.52 -2.81 0.85
CA LEU A 612 21.87 -4.17 1.25
C LEU A 612 21.16 -4.48 2.56
N PHE A 613 20.56 -5.64 2.67
CA PHE A 613 19.87 -6.06 3.87
C PHE A 613 20.23 -7.48 4.29
N TYR A 614 20.15 -7.72 5.60
CA TYR A 614 20.27 -9.03 6.23
C TYR A 614 19.26 -9.12 7.37
N ILE A 615 18.41 -10.16 7.35
CA ILE A 615 17.43 -10.46 8.40
C ILE A 615 17.76 -11.83 8.96
N ASP A 616 17.98 -11.89 10.27
CA ASP A 616 18.11 -13.11 11.05
C ASP A 616 16.82 -13.31 11.83
N PHE A 617 16.05 -14.29 11.43
CA PHE A 617 14.72 -14.53 11.94
C PHE A 617 14.72 -15.79 12.78
N ASP A 618 14.74 -15.59 14.09
CA ASP A 618 14.79 -16.65 15.10
C ASP A 618 13.37 -16.98 15.61
N ASP A 619 13.24 -18.14 16.27
CA ASP A 619 12.01 -18.59 16.92
C ASP A 619 10.78 -18.59 16.00
N GLU A 620 10.99 -18.77 14.68
CA GLU A 620 9.91 -18.78 13.70
C GLU A 620 8.94 -19.92 13.99
N LEU A 621 7.64 -19.59 14.03
CA LEU A 621 6.59 -20.54 14.29
C LEU A 621 6.35 -21.45 13.10
N GLN A 622 6.55 -22.75 13.31
CA GLN A 622 6.37 -23.80 12.31
C GLN A 622 5.34 -24.83 12.79
N TYR A 623 4.45 -25.22 11.91
CA TYR A 623 3.52 -26.32 12.15
C TYR A 623 4.20 -27.65 11.81
N ILE A 624 4.32 -28.54 12.77
CA ILE A 624 5.03 -29.82 12.61
C ILE A 624 4.07 -30.92 12.23
N SER A 625 3.03 -31.16 13.03
CA SER A 625 2.03 -32.22 12.77
C SER A 625 0.78 -31.99 13.63
N ASN A 626 -0.29 -32.78 13.39
CA ASN A 626 -1.48 -32.77 14.23
C ASN A 626 -1.21 -33.18 15.68
N ASP A 627 -0.16 -33.96 15.93
CA ASP A 627 0.19 -34.46 17.29
C ASP A 627 1.07 -33.46 18.04
N VAL A 628 1.94 -32.73 17.33
CA VAL A 628 2.87 -31.76 17.90
C VAL A 628 2.30 -30.33 17.88
N GLY A 629 1.62 -29.97 16.79
CA GLY A 629 1.10 -28.63 16.57
C GLY A 629 2.17 -27.62 16.13
N TRP A 630 2.06 -26.39 16.60
CA TRP A 630 3.01 -25.31 16.34
C TRP A 630 4.17 -25.33 17.33
N THR A 631 5.35 -24.97 16.88
CA THR A 631 6.57 -24.90 17.67
C THR A 631 7.44 -23.72 17.22
N ASN A 632 8.30 -23.19 18.08
CA ASN A 632 9.31 -22.18 17.76
C ASN A 632 10.64 -22.82 17.28
N LEU A 633 10.59 -23.88 16.50
CA LEU A 633 11.77 -24.57 15.97
C LEU A 633 12.23 -23.98 14.60
N GLY A 634 11.48 -23.04 14.06
CA GLY A 634 11.81 -22.38 12.81
C GLY A 634 12.90 -21.33 12.99
N ALA A 635 13.77 -21.21 12.00
CA ALA A 635 14.64 -20.06 11.82
C ALA A 635 14.84 -19.87 10.32
N THR A 636 14.91 -18.61 9.89
CA THR A 636 15.17 -18.28 8.49
C THR A 636 16.15 -17.14 8.37
N LYS A 637 16.88 -17.09 7.26
CA LYS A 637 17.78 -16.00 6.92
C LYS A 637 17.39 -15.39 5.60
N HIS A 638 17.28 -14.07 5.59
CA HIS A 638 16.97 -13.29 4.41
C HIS A 638 18.10 -12.31 4.14
N GLN A 639 18.62 -12.32 2.94
CA GLN A 639 19.70 -11.39 2.56
C GLN A 639 19.54 -10.98 1.11
N GLY A 640 19.93 -9.77 0.79
CA GLY A 640 19.78 -9.31 -0.58
C GLY A 640 20.21 -7.89 -0.84
N ILE A 641 19.90 -7.47 -2.06
CA ILE A 641 20.13 -6.12 -2.56
C ILE A 641 18.84 -5.62 -3.21
N GLU A 642 18.51 -4.40 -2.91
CA GLU A 642 17.43 -3.62 -3.52
C GLU A 642 18.05 -2.43 -4.22
N ALA A 643 17.62 -2.13 -5.45
CA ALA A 643 18.08 -1.00 -6.20
C ALA A 643 16.93 -0.37 -6.98
N SER A 644 16.90 0.95 -7.03
CA SER A 644 16.01 1.73 -7.89
C SER A 644 16.73 2.90 -8.49
N VAL A 645 16.35 3.31 -9.68
CA VAL A 645 16.86 4.49 -10.35
C VAL A 645 15.76 5.11 -11.21
N HIS A 646 15.72 6.42 -11.26
CA HIS A 646 15.00 7.19 -12.27
C HIS A 646 15.93 8.22 -12.89
N TYR A 647 15.72 8.55 -14.16
CA TYR A 647 16.58 9.44 -14.91
C TYR A 647 15.77 10.28 -15.92
N ASP A 648 15.97 11.60 -15.88
CA ASP A 648 15.44 12.51 -16.89
C ASP A 648 16.37 12.50 -18.12
N MET A 649 15.85 11.98 -19.23
CA MET A 649 16.62 11.79 -20.45
C MET A 649 16.95 13.12 -21.17
N ALA A 650 16.29 14.24 -20.82
CA ALA A 650 16.61 15.56 -21.34
C ALA A 650 18.06 15.97 -21.04
N ALA A 651 18.61 15.46 -19.93
CA ALA A 651 20.01 15.69 -19.56
C ALA A 651 21.02 15.04 -20.51
N LEU A 652 20.64 14.00 -21.27
CA LEU A 652 21.47 13.37 -22.30
C LEU A 652 21.36 14.11 -23.65
N ASP A 653 20.15 14.46 -24.04
CA ASP A 653 19.86 15.21 -25.28
C ASP A 653 18.55 16.01 -25.07
N PRO A 654 18.55 17.33 -25.27
CA PRO A 654 17.35 18.17 -25.17
C PRO A 654 16.17 17.72 -26.07
N ARG A 655 16.42 16.90 -27.07
CA ARG A 655 15.36 16.31 -27.92
C ARG A 655 14.56 15.23 -27.20
N LEU A 656 15.05 14.74 -26.07
CA LEU A 656 14.40 13.74 -25.22
C LEU A 656 13.64 14.41 -24.05
N ASP A 657 13.42 15.71 -24.13
CA ASP A 657 12.63 16.45 -23.14
C ASP A 657 11.27 15.80 -22.93
N GLY A 658 10.88 15.63 -21.67
CA GLY A 658 9.70 14.88 -21.27
C GLY A 658 9.84 13.36 -21.23
N LEU A 659 11.00 12.80 -21.62
CA LEU A 659 11.25 11.36 -21.52
C LEU A 659 11.96 11.02 -20.20
N THR A 660 11.32 10.22 -19.36
CA THR A 660 11.88 9.70 -18.11
C THR A 660 12.01 8.18 -18.17
N ALA A 661 13.16 7.67 -17.75
CA ALA A 661 13.41 6.24 -17.60
C ALA A 661 13.45 5.87 -16.12
N ASN A 662 12.89 4.72 -15.76
CA ASN A 662 13.01 4.18 -14.41
C ASN A 662 13.32 2.68 -14.45
N ALA A 663 14.03 2.20 -13.43
CA ALA A 663 14.31 0.78 -13.26
C ALA A 663 14.37 0.43 -11.77
N GLY A 664 13.91 -0.76 -11.46
CA GLY A 664 13.99 -1.36 -10.13
C GLY A 664 14.55 -2.79 -10.23
N PHE A 665 15.36 -3.16 -9.28
CA PHE A 665 15.90 -4.52 -9.18
C PHE A 665 15.97 -4.97 -7.74
N THR A 666 15.60 -6.21 -7.50
CA THR A 666 15.72 -6.87 -6.20
C THR A 666 16.33 -8.24 -6.40
N TYR A 667 17.35 -8.55 -5.62
CA TYR A 667 17.84 -9.90 -5.40
C TYR A 667 17.62 -10.26 -3.94
N THR A 668 16.91 -11.34 -3.68
CA THR A 668 16.65 -11.85 -2.33
C THR A 668 17.02 -13.32 -2.28
N ARG A 669 17.73 -13.74 -1.24
CA ARG A 669 17.89 -15.12 -0.86
C ARG A 669 17.31 -15.31 0.53
N ALA A 670 16.22 -16.08 0.61
CA ALA A 670 15.56 -16.44 1.85
C ALA A 670 15.62 -17.96 2.03
N THR A 671 16.23 -18.42 3.11
CA THR A 671 16.50 -19.84 3.34
C THR A 671 16.13 -20.27 4.75
N TYR A 672 15.68 -21.53 4.86
CA TYR A 672 15.52 -22.18 6.16
C TYR A 672 16.87 -22.41 6.82
N GLU A 673 16.96 -22.10 8.12
CA GLU A 673 18.16 -22.33 8.96
C GLU A 673 17.84 -23.18 10.21
N GLY A 674 16.55 -23.32 10.55
CA GLY A 674 16.09 -24.08 11.71
C GLY A 674 16.46 -25.56 11.66
N GLU A 675 16.16 -26.24 12.74
CA GLU A 675 16.51 -27.66 12.95
C GLU A 675 15.53 -28.64 12.30
N ILE A 676 14.61 -28.16 11.45
CA ILE A 676 13.66 -29.04 10.76
C ILE A 676 14.44 -29.93 9.76
N PRO A 677 14.41 -31.24 9.90
CA PRO A 677 15.19 -32.15 9.05
C PRO A 677 14.88 -31.97 7.56
N GLY A 678 15.92 -31.88 6.73
CA GLY A 678 15.80 -31.76 5.26
C GLY A 678 15.49 -30.36 4.72
N PHE A 679 15.27 -29.36 5.57
CA PHE A 679 14.95 -27.99 5.16
C PHE A 679 16.12 -27.02 5.17
N LYS A 680 17.09 -27.22 6.06
CA LYS A 680 18.23 -26.31 6.25
C LYS A 680 18.93 -26.00 4.93
N GLY A 681 19.09 -24.69 4.66
CA GLY A 681 19.71 -24.17 3.44
C GLY A 681 18.81 -24.21 2.19
N ARG A 682 17.56 -24.69 2.29
CA ARG A 682 16.57 -24.66 1.21
C ARG A 682 15.87 -23.33 1.13
N ASP A 683 15.44 -22.98 -0.08
CA ASP A 683 14.66 -21.74 -0.29
C ASP A 683 13.29 -21.80 0.36
N LEU A 684 12.84 -20.67 0.91
CA LEU A 684 11.45 -20.48 1.33
C LEU A 684 10.50 -20.53 0.13
N PRO A 685 9.22 -20.87 0.34
CA PRO A 685 8.23 -20.85 -0.72
C PRO A 685 7.74 -19.44 -1.05
N PHE A 686 7.11 -19.29 -2.21
CA PHE A 686 6.34 -18.14 -2.66
C PHE A 686 7.10 -16.81 -2.77
N TYR A 687 8.40 -16.84 -2.96
CA TYR A 687 9.18 -15.66 -3.33
C TYR A 687 10.07 -15.95 -4.55
N SER A 688 10.35 -14.92 -5.32
CA SER A 688 11.30 -14.95 -6.43
C SER A 688 12.64 -14.39 -5.99
N ARG A 689 13.73 -15.08 -6.30
CA ARG A 689 15.06 -14.57 -5.95
C ARG A 689 15.40 -13.28 -6.69
N GLN A 690 14.88 -13.08 -7.88
CA GLN A 690 15.14 -11.91 -8.71
C GLN A 690 13.80 -11.34 -9.19
N VAL A 691 13.64 -10.05 -8.97
CA VAL A 691 12.52 -9.25 -9.50
C VAL A 691 13.12 -8.00 -10.14
N ALA A 692 12.67 -7.68 -11.33
CA ALA A 692 13.09 -6.48 -12.05
C ALA A 692 11.89 -5.76 -12.65
N THR A 693 11.95 -4.44 -12.61
CA THR A 693 10.99 -3.54 -13.27
C THR A 693 11.74 -2.55 -14.13
N VAL A 694 11.19 -2.21 -15.26
CA VAL A 694 11.69 -1.14 -16.12
C VAL A 694 10.52 -0.33 -16.63
N GLY A 695 10.69 0.96 -16.78
CA GLY A 695 9.67 1.84 -17.31
C GLY A 695 10.24 2.97 -18.14
N LEU A 696 9.52 3.36 -19.16
CA LEU A 696 9.74 4.58 -19.93
C LEU A 696 8.45 5.37 -19.95
N ARG A 697 8.53 6.63 -19.55
CA ARG A 697 7.45 7.59 -19.63
C ARG A 697 7.85 8.74 -20.55
N TYR A 698 6.95 9.11 -21.45
CA TYR A 698 7.14 10.24 -22.35
C TYR A 698 5.95 11.19 -22.27
N ASP A 699 6.21 12.37 -21.76
CA ASP A 699 5.26 13.47 -21.67
C ASP A 699 5.56 14.47 -22.78
N VAL A 700 4.62 14.68 -23.69
CA VAL A 700 4.75 15.64 -24.78
C VAL A 700 3.44 16.41 -24.97
N ASN A 701 3.50 17.72 -24.74
CA ASN A 701 2.32 18.59 -24.71
C ASN A 701 1.29 18.10 -23.68
N ARG A 702 0.16 17.54 -24.15
CA ARG A 702 -0.93 16.98 -23.34
C ARG A 702 -1.01 15.47 -23.42
N TRP A 703 -0.06 14.82 -24.04
CA TRP A 703 0.02 13.38 -24.15
C TRP A 703 1.01 12.80 -23.14
N THR A 704 0.62 11.71 -22.53
CA THR A 704 1.48 10.87 -21.71
C THR A 704 1.51 9.46 -22.28
N TYR A 705 2.68 8.92 -22.51
CA TYR A 705 2.88 7.54 -22.94
C TYR A 705 3.71 6.80 -21.93
N ASN A 706 3.29 5.56 -21.59
CA ASN A 706 4.02 4.69 -20.69
C ASN A 706 4.23 3.31 -21.32
N ILE A 707 5.44 2.80 -21.15
CA ILE A 707 5.79 1.40 -21.45
C ILE A 707 6.48 0.88 -20.22
N ASP A 708 5.98 -0.20 -19.63
CA ASP A 708 6.60 -0.83 -18.49
C ASP A 708 6.71 -2.33 -18.62
N GLY A 709 7.79 -2.87 -18.09
CA GLY A 709 8.10 -4.27 -18.01
C GLY A 709 8.24 -4.73 -16.56
N PHE A 710 7.74 -5.91 -16.28
CA PHE A 710 7.91 -6.62 -15.02
C PHE A 710 8.48 -8.01 -15.30
N ALA A 711 9.51 -8.39 -14.55
CA ALA A 711 10.16 -9.70 -14.66
C ALA A 711 10.37 -10.29 -13.28
N GLN A 712 10.08 -11.56 -13.11
CA GLN A 712 10.45 -12.32 -11.92
C GLN A 712 11.01 -13.68 -12.26
N SER A 713 11.97 -14.13 -11.45
CA SER A 713 12.51 -15.50 -11.54
C SER A 713 11.50 -16.52 -10.99
N LYS A 714 11.82 -17.79 -11.15
CA LYS A 714 11.00 -18.87 -10.61
C LYS A 714 10.82 -18.75 -9.09
N GLN A 715 9.70 -19.27 -8.60
CA GLN A 715 9.39 -19.41 -7.18
C GLN A 715 9.32 -20.89 -6.80
N ARG A 716 9.44 -21.17 -5.51
CA ARG A 716 9.10 -22.47 -4.94
C ARG A 716 7.65 -22.50 -4.47
N SER A 717 6.97 -23.57 -4.76
CA SER A 717 5.73 -23.93 -4.09
C SER A 717 6.06 -24.53 -2.70
N PRO A 718 5.11 -24.57 -1.74
CA PRO A 718 5.39 -25.10 -0.40
C PRO A 718 5.94 -26.51 -0.48
N GLY A 719 7.14 -26.67 -0.01
CA GLY A 719 7.87 -27.94 -0.04
C GLY A 719 7.69 -28.81 1.21
N THR A 720 6.56 -28.73 1.90
CA THR A 720 6.35 -29.55 3.09
C THR A 720 5.87 -30.93 2.70
N GLY A 721 6.75 -31.91 2.83
CA GLY A 721 6.35 -33.32 2.83
C GLY A 721 5.54 -33.63 4.07
N VAL A 722 4.21 -33.66 3.93
CA VAL A 722 3.30 -34.13 4.97
C VAL A 722 2.82 -35.50 4.58
N ASN A 723 2.98 -36.48 5.46
CA ASN A 723 2.44 -37.81 5.28
C ASN A 723 0.92 -37.82 5.26
N ALA A 724 0.30 -38.88 4.82
CA ALA A 724 -1.17 -38.99 4.77
C ALA A 724 -1.83 -38.89 6.16
N ASP A 725 -1.11 -39.13 7.24
CA ASP A 725 -1.52 -38.99 8.63
C ASP A 725 -1.32 -37.55 9.18
N GLY A 726 -0.82 -36.63 8.34
CA GLY A 726 -0.52 -35.25 8.74
C GLY A 726 0.84 -35.07 9.40
N SER A 727 1.63 -36.14 9.58
CA SER A 727 2.97 -36.03 10.14
C SER A 727 3.96 -35.48 9.13
N PHE A 728 4.94 -34.70 9.62
CA PHE A 728 6.03 -34.17 8.81
C PHE A 728 7.01 -35.29 8.41
N ASN A 729 7.26 -35.47 7.12
CA ASN A 729 8.16 -36.55 6.65
C ASN A 729 9.61 -36.11 6.39
N GLY A 730 9.94 -34.86 6.68
CA GLY A 730 11.31 -34.35 6.52
C GLY A 730 11.76 -34.13 5.08
N ASN A 731 10.91 -34.37 4.08
CA ASN A 731 11.29 -34.24 2.69
C ASN A 731 10.89 -32.86 2.14
N TYR A 732 11.87 -32.11 1.68
CA TYR A 732 11.63 -30.90 0.88
C TYR A 732 11.28 -31.34 -0.55
N ILE A 733 10.04 -31.12 -0.97
CA ILE A 733 9.56 -31.54 -2.30
C ILE A 733 10.07 -30.55 -3.35
N THR A 734 10.88 -31.06 -4.28
CA THR A 734 11.44 -30.27 -5.39
C THR A 734 10.78 -30.56 -6.73
N GLU A 735 10.13 -31.69 -6.86
CA GLU A 735 9.49 -32.11 -8.09
C GLU A 735 8.03 -31.63 -8.16
N GLY A 736 7.57 -31.32 -9.37
CA GLY A 736 6.19 -30.92 -9.60
C GLY A 736 5.25 -32.10 -9.39
N THR A 737 4.13 -31.84 -8.71
CA THR A 737 3.05 -32.82 -8.55
C THR A 737 1.98 -32.64 -9.64
N ALA A 738 1.29 -33.72 -10.00
CA ALA A 738 0.27 -33.70 -11.05
C ALA A 738 -0.91 -32.75 -10.74
N ASP A 739 -1.16 -32.49 -9.45
CA ASP A 739 -2.16 -31.52 -9.00
C ASP A 739 -1.64 -30.06 -9.00
N GLY A 740 -0.37 -29.83 -9.33
CA GLY A 740 0.25 -28.52 -9.39
C GLY A 740 0.48 -27.87 -8.03
N GLN A 741 0.37 -28.59 -6.93
CA GLN A 741 0.52 -28.01 -5.60
C GLN A 741 1.97 -27.82 -5.20
N TYR A 742 2.86 -28.71 -5.59
CA TYR A 742 4.27 -28.69 -5.25
C TYR A 742 5.15 -28.56 -6.50
N GLY A 743 6.34 -28.06 -6.32
CA GLY A 743 7.33 -27.88 -7.37
C GLY A 743 7.69 -26.43 -7.61
N ASP A 744 8.31 -26.14 -8.74
CA ASP A 744 8.68 -24.80 -9.15
C ASP A 744 7.53 -24.11 -9.89
N ILE A 745 7.27 -22.87 -9.55
CA ILE A 745 6.41 -21.97 -10.31
C ILE A 745 7.33 -21.22 -11.28
N PRO A 746 7.18 -21.36 -12.61
CA PRO A 746 8.07 -20.73 -13.58
C PRO A 746 8.12 -19.21 -13.45
N GLY A 747 9.29 -18.63 -13.69
CA GLY A 747 9.42 -17.19 -13.84
C GLY A 747 8.76 -16.68 -15.12
N TYR A 748 8.47 -15.39 -15.16
CA TYR A 748 7.83 -14.75 -16.31
C TYR A 748 8.24 -13.30 -16.48
N VAL A 749 7.93 -12.80 -17.68
CA VAL A 749 8.08 -11.38 -18.05
C VAL A 749 6.78 -10.91 -18.68
N THR A 750 6.26 -9.78 -18.22
CA THR A 750 5.10 -9.11 -18.82
C THR A 750 5.44 -7.67 -19.19
N TRP A 751 4.77 -7.15 -20.21
CA TRP A 751 4.90 -5.78 -20.66
C TRP A 751 3.54 -5.14 -20.78
N ASN A 752 3.46 -3.86 -20.36
CA ASN A 752 2.26 -3.06 -20.45
C ASN A 752 2.55 -1.80 -21.26
N VAL A 753 1.53 -1.30 -21.94
CA VAL A 753 1.60 -0.01 -22.65
C VAL A 753 0.35 0.79 -22.35
N ARG A 754 0.49 2.10 -22.20
CA ARG A 754 -0.59 3.04 -21.98
C ARG A 754 -0.34 4.34 -22.72
N GLY A 755 -1.40 4.95 -23.24
CA GLY A 755 -1.43 6.33 -23.71
C GLY A 755 -2.53 7.11 -23.02
N GLY A 756 -2.28 8.36 -22.71
CA GLY A 756 -3.25 9.26 -22.08
C GLY A 756 -3.22 10.63 -22.75
N TYR A 757 -4.35 11.33 -22.73
CA TYR A 757 -4.47 12.70 -23.20
C TYR A 757 -5.24 13.55 -22.19
N ASP A 758 -4.68 14.69 -21.81
CA ASP A 758 -5.30 15.67 -20.90
C ASP A 758 -5.87 16.84 -21.74
N PHE A 759 -7.19 16.97 -21.78
CA PHE A 759 -7.87 18.04 -22.48
C PHE A 759 -7.74 19.40 -21.77
N GLY A 760 -7.32 19.39 -20.50
CA GLY A 760 -7.12 20.58 -19.69
C GLY A 760 -8.42 21.27 -19.26
N PRO A 761 -8.31 22.45 -18.63
CA PRO A 761 -9.43 23.11 -17.99
C PRO A 761 -10.51 23.56 -18.96
N GLN A 762 -10.22 23.74 -20.24
CA GLN A 762 -11.18 24.13 -21.27
C GLN A 762 -12.30 23.09 -21.49
N VAL A 763 -12.07 21.85 -21.11
CA VAL A 763 -13.02 20.73 -21.21
C VAL A 763 -13.15 20.05 -19.83
N SER A 764 -13.35 20.85 -18.78
CA SER A 764 -13.56 20.34 -17.41
C SER A 764 -12.47 19.38 -16.96
N ASN A 765 -11.20 19.66 -17.28
CA ASN A 765 -10.06 18.78 -16.96
C ASN A 765 -10.30 17.30 -17.36
N LEU A 766 -10.98 17.09 -18.49
CA LEU A 766 -11.20 15.74 -19.02
C LEU A 766 -9.86 15.09 -19.33
N LYS A 767 -9.63 13.92 -18.78
CA LYS A 767 -8.48 13.05 -19.10
C LYS A 767 -9.01 11.74 -19.68
N LEU A 768 -8.45 11.33 -20.80
CA LEU A 768 -8.73 10.04 -21.40
C LEU A 768 -7.46 9.21 -21.45
N GLY A 769 -7.57 7.92 -21.14
CA GLY A 769 -6.49 6.97 -21.21
C GLY A 769 -6.94 5.66 -21.83
N ALA A 770 -6.04 4.97 -22.47
CA ALA A 770 -6.25 3.62 -22.95
C ALA A 770 -4.93 2.84 -22.89
N GLY A 771 -5.03 1.54 -22.70
CA GLY A 771 -3.82 0.72 -22.63
C GLY A 771 -4.09 -0.77 -22.76
N VAL A 772 -2.99 -1.50 -22.76
CA VAL A 772 -2.96 -2.95 -22.84
C VAL A 772 -1.98 -3.47 -21.80
N LYS A 773 -2.46 -4.27 -20.86
CA LYS A 773 -1.63 -5.05 -19.94
C LYS A 773 -1.28 -6.39 -20.57
N ASN A 774 -0.11 -6.94 -20.22
CA ASN A 774 0.40 -8.19 -20.77
C ASN A 774 0.32 -8.21 -22.31
N VAL A 775 0.94 -7.23 -22.96
CA VAL A 775 0.86 -6.97 -24.42
C VAL A 775 1.16 -8.22 -25.25
N PHE A 776 2.11 -9.05 -24.80
CA PHE A 776 2.52 -10.26 -25.51
C PHE A 776 1.67 -11.49 -25.18
N ASP A 777 0.61 -11.32 -24.38
CA ASP A 777 -0.29 -12.42 -23.96
C ASP A 777 0.47 -13.59 -23.30
N LYS A 778 1.47 -13.25 -22.47
CA LYS A 778 2.25 -14.24 -21.76
C LYS A 778 1.36 -15.03 -20.82
N GLN A 779 1.30 -16.32 -20.98
CA GLN A 779 0.69 -17.24 -20.01
C GLN A 779 1.69 -17.51 -18.89
N TYR A 780 1.23 -17.35 -17.64
CA TYR A 780 2.06 -17.52 -16.45
C TYR A 780 1.22 -17.94 -15.25
N PHE A 781 1.89 -18.40 -14.21
CA PHE A 781 1.27 -18.72 -12.92
C PHE A 781 1.70 -17.70 -11.90
N THR A 782 0.76 -17.30 -11.06
CA THR A 782 1.01 -16.37 -9.96
C THR A 782 1.39 -17.12 -8.68
N ARG A 783 0.83 -18.32 -8.49
CA ARG A 783 0.99 -19.12 -7.30
C ARG A 783 0.52 -20.54 -7.52
N SER A 784 0.99 -21.50 -6.70
CA SER A 784 0.27 -22.74 -6.43
C SER A 784 -0.62 -22.60 -5.19
N SER A 785 -1.69 -23.38 -5.17
CA SER A 785 -2.64 -23.38 -4.05
C SER A 785 -2.16 -24.26 -2.90
N ASP A 786 -2.45 -23.84 -1.70
CA ASP A 786 -2.23 -24.60 -0.48
C ASP A 786 -3.50 -25.29 0.08
N ASN A 787 -4.70 -24.79 -0.18
CA ASN A 787 -5.96 -25.39 0.24
C ASN A 787 -6.68 -26.13 -0.89
N ASN A 788 -6.64 -25.58 -2.10
CA ASN A 788 -7.23 -26.16 -3.30
C ASN A 788 -6.10 -26.61 -4.21
N SER A 789 -5.93 -27.89 -4.45
CA SER A 789 -4.90 -28.38 -5.39
C SER A 789 -4.91 -27.58 -6.68
N GLY A 790 -3.73 -27.22 -7.18
CA GLY A 790 -3.57 -26.62 -8.47
C GLY A 790 -2.80 -25.29 -8.47
N MET A 791 -2.68 -24.72 -9.65
CA MET A 791 -1.97 -23.48 -9.93
C MET A 791 -2.94 -22.37 -10.26
N TYR A 792 -2.67 -21.18 -9.77
CA TYR A 792 -3.41 -19.97 -10.14
C TYR A 792 -2.77 -19.33 -11.37
N VAL A 793 -3.59 -19.13 -12.38
CA VAL A 793 -3.19 -18.58 -13.67
C VAL A 793 -3.17 -17.06 -13.58
N GLY A 794 -2.12 -16.44 -14.12
CA GLY A 794 -2.03 -14.99 -14.24
C GLY A 794 -2.97 -14.41 -15.31
N ALA A 795 -3.25 -13.12 -15.23
CA ALA A 795 -4.14 -12.43 -16.14
C ALA A 795 -3.62 -12.49 -17.60
N PRO A 796 -4.48 -12.82 -18.59
CA PRO A 796 -4.14 -12.76 -20.00
C PRO A 796 -3.97 -11.32 -20.45
N ARG A 797 -3.75 -11.12 -21.76
CA ARG A 797 -3.80 -9.77 -22.32
C ARG A 797 -5.12 -9.10 -21.99
N THR A 798 -5.00 -7.92 -21.38
CA THR A 798 -6.12 -7.14 -20.87
C THR A 798 -6.11 -5.75 -21.49
N PHE A 799 -7.23 -5.33 -22.04
CA PHE A 799 -7.45 -4.00 -22.61
C PHE A 799 -8.21 -3.14 -21.62
N PHE A 800 -7.87 -1.87 -21.55
CA PHE A 800 -8.63 -0.94 -20.72
C PHE A 800 -8.75 0.45 -21.35
N VAL A 801 -9.81 1.13 -20.97
CA VAL A 801 -10.05 2.54 -21.28
C VAL A 801 -10.42 3.25 -19.99
N GLN A 802 -9.89 4.46 -19.82
CA GLN A 802 -10.10 5.30 -18.63
C GLN A 802 -10.60 6.67 -19.05
N ALA A 803 -11.50 7.24 -18.27
CA ALA A 803 -11.93 8.62 -18.40
C ALA A 803 -12.07 9.23 -17.02
N SER A 804 -11.60 10.45 -16.83
CA SER A 804 -11.87 11.24 -15.61
C SER A 804 -12.14 12.69 -15.97
N VAL A 805 -13.01 13.31 -15.17
CA VAL A 805 -13.41 14.73 -15.30
C VAL A 805 -13.21 15.38 -13.94
N GLY A 806 -12.46 16.50 -13.91
CA GLY A 806 -12.26 17.33 -12.72
C GLY A 806 -13.01 18.66 -12.82
N PHE A 807 -13.53 19.16 -11.71
CA PHE A 807 -14.29 20.41 -11.62
C PHE A 807 -14.09 21.12 -10.30
#